data_e95ba28dd2013d0608d6c14478590ff7
#
_entry.id   e95ba28dd2013d0608d6c14478590ff7
#
_cell.length_a   1.000
_cell.length_b   1.000
_cell.length_c   1.000
_cell.angle_alpha   90.00
_cell.angle_beta   90.00
_cell.angle_gamma   90.00
#
_symmetry.space_group_name_H-M   'P 1'
#
loop_
_entity.id
_entity.type
_entity.pdbx_description
1 polymer ?
#
loop_
_entity_poly.entity_id
_entity_poly.type
_entity_poly.pdbx_seq_one_letter_code
_entity_poly.pdbx_strand_id
1 'polypeptide(L)'
;MFRKLLASLAALTLASAAVLFIVRAANADAANISITATQATTGTTTLTYRATVLKAGTIREITMAIPAGTTGRVTSANGTVSSVTSTVLRWRPTRNITVAVGARLAIPLYGLKLPAGGPWTLGFKSIGTAGQVITSGAGVLQPIKTYTAQVAVVASNPIPAQTTNLTYQATVTKAGTLDAVRMQLPTGATGTYTTINGTLSVDSGYATWKPKSPINVAPGARLGIPVNGVQLSRYGGTMTLSVSATTATGTVLTSGSASVPFIAPPAEMPVVEAAGFASPPAGCPTSWPSTTTENAKPGTGDWVIPTSMNGSMAAYLTQVSAACGDTVDLKVTSGNLVSVVAYRMGYYAGLGAREVWRKDDVPTVVQDKAVTGGISGDGKQLRMTSAEHWTKTLSIPVDKDWAPGTYLIKVSDGSVATYAPLTVRDDTATKHDLMIQQATATWQAYNNYGGSGFYTGGVDGGSGRLTFDRPYSEGQGSGQYLSLEQGLVFWAESKGLDVTYWTNNDLDQYGGQLPTRAKTLFLPGHDEYYSLRMRAALSQAIARGVNVANLGANTAYRLITFTDDTRRAWDIDRYTDGYNSTTWRYQGDAYASQPLLGADYICPVLGNTLTTGTGWIFDGVASGTQLPGFIAGEVDYVWPDLYKNPGQTTVASGTGTCRSNGRAAPMHITTYTAPSGARVLNGSTFAYGCFLVGRCPSNWTVPSPDAASQKAVATIVGNIAQWVSQGTITVPADTTAAKLRVAVPKHPLQTNTQP
;
A
#
# COMPACT_ATOMS: atom_id res chain seq x y z
N MET A 1 7.87 41.87 0.27
CA MET A 1 7.09 42.00 1.49
C MET A 1 6.94 40.60 2.12
N PHE A 2 8.05 39.93 2.37
CA PHE A 2 8.11 38.61 3.05
C PHE A 2 9.53 38.48 3.66
N ARG A 3 9.80 39.29 4.65
CA ARG A 3 10.98 39.18 5.52
C ARG A 3 10.58 39.81 6.85
N LYS A 4 10.02 38.99 7.75
CA LYS A 4 9.92 39.22 9.20
C LYS A 4 8.93 38.17 9.75
N LEU A 5 9.42 36.94 9.92
CA LEU A 5 8.85 35.94 10.85
C LEU A 5 9.86 34.78 11.04
N LEU A 6 11.08 35.11 11.44
CA LEU A 6 12.10 34.13 11.82
C LEU A 6 13.06 34.80 12.80
N ALA A 7 12.53 35.19 13.95
CA ALA A 7 13.34 35.60 15.10
C ALA A 7 12.47 35.58 16.35
N SER A 8 12.17 34.42 16.89
CA SER A 8 11.67 34.24 18.27
C SER A 8 11.68 32.76 18.67
N LEU A 9 12.85 32.10 18.60
CA LEU A 9 13.07 30.81 19.24
C LEU A 9 14.57 30.69 19.62
N ALA A 10 15.04 31.62 20.38
CA ALA A 10 16.35 31.50 21.05
C ALA A 10 16.30 32.29 22.35
N ALA A 11 15.86 31.67 23.41
CA ALA A 11 16.23 31.92 24.80
C ALA A 11 15.31 31.06 25.69
N LEU A 12 15.61 29.77 25.83
CA LEU A 12 15.15 29.00 26.99
C LEU A 12 16.28 29.09 28.03
N THR A 13 16.28 30.13 28.80
CA THR A 13 17.01 30.18 30.08
C THR A 13 16.42 29.12 30.99
N LEU A 14 17.29 28.20 31.43
CA LEU A 14 17.01 27.22 32.49
C LEU A 14 16.70 27.98 33.78
N ALA A 15 15.44 28.17 34.10
CA ALA A 15 15.01 28.51 35.44
C ALA A 15 14.50 27.22 36.09
N SER A 16 15.16 26.82 37.17
CA SER A 16 14.71 25.78 38.09
C SER A 16 13.36 26.21 38.68
N ALA A 17 12.25 25.87 38.04
CA ALA A 17 10.93 26.18 38.52
C ALA A 17 10.48 25.14 39.55
N ALA A 18 10.75 25.44 40.81
CA ALA A 18 9.92 24.90 41.90
C ALA A 18 8.51 25.48 41.71
N VAL A 19 7.57 24.63 41.31
CA VAL A 19 6.16 25.06 41.16
C VAL A 19 5.58 25.28 42.55
N LEU A 20 5.40 26.54 42.90
CA LEU A 20 4.79 26.98 44.15
C LEU A 20 3.27 27.11 43.93
N PHE A 21 2.48 26.22 44.52
CA PHE A 21 1.04 26.40 44.56
C PHE A 21 0.65 27.05 45.87
N ILE A 22 0.12 28.27 45.83
CA ILE A 22 -0.46 28.98 46.96
C ILE A 22 -1.97 28.87 46.87
N VAL A 23 -2.62 28.26 47.87
CA VAL A 23 -4.06 28.32 48.06
C VAL A 23 -4.38 29.19 49.25
N ARG A 24 -5.17 30.26 49.06
CA ARG A 24 -5.69 31.11 50.14
C ARG A 24 -6.85 30.42 50.83
N ALA A 25 -6.78 30.29 52.15
CA ALA A 25 -7.93 29.94 52.97
C ALA A 25 -8.78 31.23 53.28
N ALA A 26 -10.07 31.18 53.05
CA ALA A 26 -10.98 32.27 53.38
C ALA A 26 -11.50 32.05 54.78
N ASN A 27 -10.96 32.75 55.77
CA ASN A 27 -11.61 33.20 57.04
C ASN A 27 -10.65 34.12 57.80
N ALA A 28 -11.15 35.26 58.23
CA ALA A 28 -10.35 36.38 58.79
C ALA A 28 -9.68 36.11 60.14
N ASP A 29 -9.94 34.95 60.78
CA ASP A 29 -9.36 34.56 62.08
C ASP A 29 -8.58 33.23 62.05
N ALA A 30 -8.27 32.67 60.87
CA ALA A 30 -7.52 31.44 60.72
C ALA A 30 -6.08 31.73 60.30
N ALA A 31 -5.10 30.95 60.88
CA ALA A 31 -3.72 30.99 60.43
C ALA A 31 -3.60 30.71 58.95
N ASN A 32 -2.84 31.51 58.23
CA ASN A 32 -2.56 31.24 56.83
C ASN A 32 -1.62 30.03 56.75
N ILE A 33 -2.20 28.85 56.45
CA ILE A 33 -1.51 27.56 56.33
C ILE A 33 -1.32 27.23 54.86
N SER A 34 -0.08 27.04 54.43
CA SER A 34 0.24 26.49 53.11
C SER A 34 1.06 25.22 53.22
N ILE A 35 0.77 24.26 52.36
CA ILE A 35 1.46 22.96 52.34
C ILE A 35 2.00 22.74 50.95
N THR A 36 3.29 22.50 50.83
CA THR A 36 3.95 22.22 49.56
C THR A 36 4.59 20.83 49.61
N ALA A 37 4.51 20.10 48.48
CA ALA A 37 5.19 18.82 48.30
C ALA A 37 6.29 18.98 47.27
N THR A 38 7.48 18.44 47.59
CA THR A 38 8.60 18.33 46.65
C THR A 38 9.03 16.89 46.59
N GLN A 39 8.98 16.29 45.38
CA GLN A 39 9.42 14.92 45.19
C GLN A 39 10.93 14.83 45.04
N ALA A 40 11.57 13.96 45.81
CA ALA A 40 13.00 13.69 45.70
C ALA A 40 13.26 12.65 44.59
N THR A 41 14.50 12.60 44.08
CA THR A 41 14.97 11.61 43.09
C THR A 41 14.82 10.16 43.54
N THR A 42 14.75 9.92 44.87
CA THR A 42 14.59 8.60 45.49
C THR A 42 13.14 8.12 45.56
N GLY A 43 12.19 8.85 44.99
CA GLY A 43 10.75 8.51 45.02
C GLY A 43 10.08 8.85 46.35
N THR A 44 10.77 9.51 47.27
CA THR A 44 10.23 10.07 48.53
C THR A 44 9.82 11.52 48.33
N THR A 45 8.89 11.98 49.15
CA THR A 45 8.37 13.35 49.11
C THR A 45 8.74 14.11 50.36
N THR A 46 9.11 15.37 50.22
CA THR A 46 9.22 16.32 51.35
C THR A 46 7.93 17.15 51.39
N LEU A 47 7.20 17.08 52.49
CA LEU A 47 6.10 18.01 52.77
C LEU A 47 6.62 19.18 53.62
N THR A 48 6.35 20.39 53.21
CA THR A 48 6.68 21.57 54.01
C THR A 48 5.42 22.28 54.44
N TYR A 49 5.15 22.28 55.72
CA TYR A 49 4.06 23.06 56.36
C TYR A 49 4.56 24.45 56.66
N ARG A 50 3.87 25.47 56.18
CA ARG A 50 4.14 26.87 56.50
C ARG A 50 2.90 27.46 57.17
N ALA A 51 3.11 28.17 58.26
CA ALA A 51 2.05 28.79 59.05
C ALA A 51 2.44 30.18 59.51
N THR A 52 1.46 31.11 59.54
CA THR A 52 1.64 32.42 60.22
C THR A 52 1.17 32.29 61.66
N VAL A 53 1.97 32.73 62.57
CA VAL A 53 1.71 32.70 64.03
C VAL A 53 0.62 33.68 64.37
N LEU A 54 -0.44 33.23 65.10
CA LEU A 54 -1.58 34.05 65.51
C LEU A 54 -1.43 34.62 66.92
N LYS A 55 -0.72 33.91 67.80
CA LYS A 55 -0.44 34.35 69.22
C LYS A 55 1.00 34.16 69.51
N ALA A 56 1.59 35.13 70.25
CA ALA A 56 2.95 35.02 70.71
C ALA A 56 3.08 33.91 71.78
N GLY A 57 4.24 33.24 71.85
CA GLY A 57 4.51 32.22 72.85
C GLY A 57 5.72 31.35 72.51
N THR A 58 6.07 30.43 73.41
CA THR A 58 7.15 29.46 73.19
C THR A 58 6.57 28.13 72.79
N ILE A 59 6.94 27.63 71.59
CA ILE A 59 6.42 26.41 71.01
C ILE A 59 6.95 25.17 71.71
N ARG A 60 6.08 24.33 72.24
CA ARG A 60 6.37 23.01 72.82
C ARG A 60 6.29 21.89 71.74
N GLU A 61 5.25 21.92 70.94
CA GLU A 61 5.03 20.91 69.89
C GLU A 61 4.15 21.43 68.78
N ILE A 62 4.28 20.82 67.61
CA ILE A 62 3.40 21.03 66.45
C ILE A 62 2.84 19.69 66.02
N THR A 63 1.53 19.61 65.81
CA THR A 63 0.87 18.49 65.16
C THR A 63 0.53 18.83 63.71
N MET A 64 0.78 17.90 62.79
CA MET A 64 0.56 18.04 61.35
C MET A 64 -0.15 16.79 60.83
N ALA A 65 -1.27 16.98 60.17
CA ALA A 65 -1.97 15.88 59.49
C ALA A 65 -1.23 15.50 58.22
N ILE A 66 -1.15 14.21 57.90
CA ILE A 66 -0.63 13.68 56.65
C ILE A 66 -1.73 12.88 55.92
N PRO A 67 -1.69 12.73 54.58
CA PRO A 67 -2.65 11.91 53.84
C PRO A 67 -2.74 10.49 54.39
N ALA A 68 -3.96 9.94 54.50
CA ALA A 68 -4.15 8.55 54.91
C ALA A 68 -3.45 7.61 53.88
N GLY A 69 -2.79 6.57 54.34
CA GLY A 69 -1.98 5.68 53.49
C GLY A 69 -0.55 6.18 53.22
N THR A 70 -0.13 7.30 53.79
CA THR A 70 1.27 7.74 53.73
C THR A 70 2.16 6.74 54.43
N THR A 71 3.29 6.36 53.80
CA THR A 71 4.31 5.45 54.33
C THR A 71 5.70 6.12 54.33
N GLY A 72 6.68 5.45 54.89
CA GLY A 72 8.07 5.92 54.91
C GLY A 72 8.53 6.36 56.29
N ARG A 73 9.88 6.42 56.51
CA ARG A 73 10.47 6.89 57.76
C ARG A 73 10.59 8.42 57.73
N VAL A 74 9.78 9.08 58.54
CA VAL A 74 9.69 10.53 58.54
C VAL A 74 10.75 11.13 59.45
N THR A 75 11.46 12.12 58.90
CA THR A 75 12.41 12.97 59.68
C THR A 75 12.09 14.45 59.41
N SER A 76 12.63 15.33 60.22
CA SER A 76 12.51 16.79 60.04
C SER A 76 13.76 17.50 60.51
N ALA A 77 13.96 18.71 59.98
CA ALA A 77 15.02 19.59 60.46
C ALA A 77 14.64 20.22 61.82
N ASN A 78 15.64 20.41 62.70
CA ASN A 78 15.52 21.15 63.93
C ASN A 78 14.50 20.63 64.98
N GLY A 79 14.11 19.33 64.85
CA GLY A 79 13.15 18.73 65.75
C GLY A 79 13.03 17.21 65.56
N THR A 80 12.39 16.56 66.53
CA THR A 80 12.04 15.14 66.48
C THR A 80 10.63 14.95 66.01
N VAL A 81 10.39 13.94 65.14
CA VAL A 81 9.08 13.57 64.66
C VAL A 81 8.65 12.25 65.25
N SER A 82 7.41 12.17 65.75
CA SER A 82 6.75 10.94 66.21
C SER A 82 5.33 10.87 65.69
N SER A 83 4.80 9.65 65.49
CA SER A 83 3.41 9.46 65.12
C SER A 83 2.49 9.65 66.33
N VAL A 84 1.39 10.37 66.15
CA VAL A 84 0.29 10.47 67.11
C VAL A 84 -0.81 9.50 66.72
N THR A 85 -1.13 9.47 65.43
CA THR A 85 -1.99 8.48 64.76
C THR A 85 -1.38 8.12 63.40
N SER A 86 -2.01 7.23 62.65
CA SER A 86 -1.58 6.90 61.30
C SER A 86 -1.64 8.09 60.32
N THR A 87 -2.37 9.15 60.65
CA THR A 87 -2.57 10.33 59.81
C THR A 87 -2.14 11.64 60.48
N VAL A 88 -1.53 11.59 61.69
CA VAL A 88 -1.09 12.79 62.41
C VAL A 88 0.31 12.57 62.98
N LEU A 89 1.21 13.44 62.62
CA LEU A 89 2.58 13.51 63.11
C LEU A 89 2.73 14.65 64.14
N ARG A 90 3.57 14.40 65.14
CA ARG A 90 3.99 15.38 66.15
C ARG A 90 5.44 15.72 65.90
N TRP A 91 5.72 16.99 65.76
CA TRP A 91 7.09 17.54 65.74
C TRP A 91 7.35 18.28 67.02
N ARG A 92 8.49 18.01 67.62
CA ARG A 92 8.99 18.73 68.80
C ARG A 92 10.34 19.35 68.49
N PRO A 93 10.51 20.68 68.74
CA PRO A 93 11.75 21.35 68.47
C PRO A 93 12.86 20.82 69.40
N THR A 94 14.10 20.77 68.92
CA THR A 94 15.26 20.40 69.73
C THR A 94 15.66 21.48 70.79
N ARG A 95 15.20 22.71 70.53
CA ARG A 95 15.37 23.88 71.46
C ARG A 95 14.03 24.63 71.47
N ASN A 96 13.75 25.30 72.61
CA ASN A 96 12.58 26.14 72.70
C ASN A 96 12.57 27.24 71.65
N ILE A 97 11.49 27.37 70.91
CA ILE A 97 11.32 28.40 69.91
C ILE A 97 10.24 29.37 70.35
N THR A 98 10.66 30.59 70.75
CA THR A 98 9.77 31.70 71.10
C THR A 98 9.40 32.46 69.80
N VAL A 99 8.12 32.66 69.57
CA VAL A 99 7.57 33.30 68.37
C VAL A 99 6.65 34.47 68.70
N ALA A 100 6.72 35.51 67.88
CA ALA A 100 5.82 36.66 67.95
C ALA A 100 4.63 36.45 66.96
N VAL A 101 3.57 37.22 67.19
CA VAL A 101 2.44 37.31 66.26
C VAL A 101 2.97 37.73 64.86
N GLY A 102 2.49 37.11 63.83
CA GLY A 102 2.94 37.33 62.43
C GLY A 102 4.22 36.59 62.05
N ALA A 103 4.95 35.94 62.97
CA ALA A 103 6.12 35.13 62.66
C ALA A 103 5.74 33.98 61.70
N ARG A 104 6.64 33.61 60.77
CA ARG A 104 6.44 32.53 59.83
C ARG A 104 7.13 31.26 60.27
N LEU A 105 6.38 30.20 60.47
CA LEU A 105 6.86 28.85 60.73
C LEU A 105 7.02 28.09 59.42
N ALA A 106 8.08 27.27 59.27
CA ALA A 106 8.25 26.34 58.17
C ALA A 106 8.80 25.02 58.73
N ILE A 107 8.01 23.97 58.64
CA ILE A 107 8.35 22.64 59.17
C ILE A 107 8.43 21.65 58.00
N PRO A 108 9.63 21.26 57.53
CA PRO A 108 9.79 20.25 56.52
C PRO A 108 9.72 18.84 57.14
N LEU A 109 8.99 17.95 56.48
CA LEU A 109 8.90 16.52 56.77
C LEU A 109 9.52 15.74 55.61
N TYR A 110 10.60 15.05 55.83
CA TYR A 110 11.36 14.29 54.82
C TYR A 110 11.00 12.81 54.84
N GLY A 111 11.22 12.10 53.72
CA GLY A 111 11.14 10.63 53.64
C GLY A 111 9.73 10.08 53.51
N LEU A 112 8.74 10.89 53.22
CA LEU A 112 7.36 10.48 53.05
C LEU A 112 7.12 9.83 51.66
N LYS A 113 6.33 8.76 51.63
CA LYS A 113 5.73 8.23 50.39
C LYS A 113 4.24 8.49 50.46
N LEU A 114 3.77 9.44 49.67
CA LEU A 114 2.35 9.82 49.64
C LEU A 114 1.55 8.80 48.81
N PRO A 115 0.28 8.53 49.19
CA PRO A 115 -0.62 7.73 48.37
C PRO A 115 -0.96 8.50 47.08
N ALA A 116 -1.48 7.76 46.06
CA ALA A 116 -2.09 8.38 44.91
C ALA A 116 -3.42 9.04 45.29
N GLY A 117 -3.77 10.17 44.65
CA GLY A 117 -5.04 10.87 44.88
C GLY A 117 -4.81 12.30 45.41
N GLY A 118 -5.81 12.85 46.07
CA GLY A 118 -5.89 14.25 46.51
C GLY A 118 -6.97 15.01 45.72
N PRO A 119 -7.23 16.28 46.02
CA PRO A 119 -6.50 17.10 47.03
C PRO A 119 -6.80 16.69 48.46
N TRP A 120 -5.86 16.90 49.36
CA TRP A 120 -6.00 16.62 50.78
C TRP A 120 -6.03 17.91 51.61
N THR A 121 -7.05 18.06 52.45
CA THR A 121 -7.07 19.13 53.46
C THR A 121 -6.37 18.63 54.73
N LEU A 122 -5.21 19.21 55.05
CA LEU A 122 -4.35 18.73 56.11
C LEU A 122 -4.24 19.78 57.22
N GLY A 123 -4.51 19.37 58.46
CA GLY A 123 -4.49 20.22 59.64
C GLY A 123 -3.07 20.52 60.14
N PHE A 124 -2.89 21.69 60.72
CA PHE A 124 -1.71 22.13 61.42
C PHE A 124 -2.11 22.76 62.75
N LYS A 125 -1.44 22.39 63.86
CA LYS A 125 -1.69 22.97 65.18
C LYS A 125 -0.39 23.07 66.00
N SER A 126 -0.07 24.24 66.43
CA SER A 126 1.09 24.56 67.30
C SER A 126 0.62 24.85 68.69
N ILE A 127 1.26 24.20 69.67
CA ILE A 127 0.95 24.28 71.10
C ILE A 127 2.17 24.85 71.88
N GLY A 128 1.91 25.82 72.76
CA GLY A 128 2.92 26.43 73.58
C GLY A 128 3.21 25.64 74.86
N THR A 129 4.26 26.05 75.58
CA THR A 129 4.72 25.41 76.84
C THR A 129 3.68 25.44 77.92
N ALA A 130 2.78 26.45 77.99
CA ALA A 130 1.63 26.50 78.89
C ALA A 130 0.38 25.77 78.39
N GLY A 131 0.44 24.99 77.29
CA GLY A 131 -0.65 24.26 76.76
C GLY A 131 -1.60 25.07 75.81
N GLN A 132 -1.35 26.33 75.64
CA GLN A 132 -2.14 27.23 74.81
C GLN A 132 -1.92 26.94 73.33
N VAL A 133 -2.95 27.14 72.49
CA VAL A 133 -2.83 27.10 71.03
C VAL A 133 -2.18 28.41 70.56
N ILE A 134 -0.98 28.31 69.95
CA ILE A 134 -0.27 29.42 69.34
C ILE A 134 -0.78 29.76 67.95
N THR A 135 -0.97 28.69 67.13
CA THR A 135 -1.56 28.83 65.82
C THR A 135 -2.22 27.49 65.39
N SER A 136 -3.32 27.56 64.66
CA SER A 136 -3.96 26.39 64.10
C SER A 136 -4.72 26.74 62.83
N GLY A 137 -4.89 25.74 61.94
CA GLY A 137 -5.62 25.87 60.68
C GLY A 137 -5.39 24.65 59.82
N ALA A 138 -5.85 24.71 58.57
CA ALA A 138 -5.67 23.69 57.59
C ALA A 138 -5.21 24.29 56.25
N GLY A 139 -4.40 23.54 55.52
CA GLY A 139 -4.01 23.86 54.15
C GLY A 139 -4.36 22.75 53.21
N VAL A 140 -4.54 23.06 51.94
CA VAL A 140 -4.82 22.06 50.89
C VAL A 140 -3.51 21.67 50.22
N LEU A 141 -3.22 20.38 50.24
CA LEU A 141 -2.15 19.75 49.45
C LEU A 141 -2.74 19.25 48.15
N GLN A 142 -2.30 19.80 47.03
CA GLN A 142 -2.71 19.34 45.71
C GLN A 142 -2.10 17.98 45.36
N PRO A 143 -2.74 17.14 44.55
CA PRO A 143 -2.18 15.88 44.05
C PRO A 143 -0.83 16.10 43.40
N ILE A 144 0.11 15.19 43.63
CA ILE A 144 1.35 15.16 42.86
C ILE A 144 1.01 14.76 41.45
N LYS A 145 1.30 15.65 40.50
CA LYS A 145 1.04 15.39 39.10
C LYS A 145 1.98 14.28 38.60
N THR A 146 1.44 13.13 38.25
CA THR A 146 2.19 12.06 37.56
C THR A 146 2.29 12.36 36.08
N TYR A 147 3.47 12.23 35.53
CA TYR A 147 3.70 12.40 34.10
C TYR A 147 3.97 11.04 33.46
N THR A 148 3.31 10.76 32.33
CA THR A 148 3.60 9.61 31.49
C THR A 148 4.70 9.96 30.48
N ALA A 149 5.53 8.99 30.13
CA ALA A 149 6.54 9.16 29.08
C ALA A 149 5.82 9.28 27.73
N GLN A 150 5.62 10.51 27.28
CA GLN A 150 5.14 10.76 25.91
C GLN A 150 6.37 10.81 25.01
N VAL A 151 6.48 9.85 24.08
CA VAL A 151 7.59 9.79 23.14
C VAL A 151 7.07 10.07 21.75
N ALA A 152 7.78 10.91 21.02
CA ALA A 152 7.58 11.13 19.59
C ALA A 152 8.93 11.19 18.87
N VAL A 153 8.97 10.74 17.63
CA VAL A 153 10.13 10.92 16.76
C VAL A 153 9.64 11.55 15.48
N VAL A 154 10.24 12.68 15.11
CA VAL A 154 9.87 13.43 13.91
C VAL A 154 11.03 13.38 12.92
N ALA A 155 10.76 12.94 11.69
CA ALA A 155 11.70 12.96 10.59
C ALA A 155 11.45 14.20 9.72
N SER A 156 12.51 14.93 9.35
CA SER A 156 12.39 16.10 8.47
C SER A 156 12.09 15.71 7.00
N ASN A 157 12.56 14.54 6.61
CA ASN A 157 12.32 13.95 5.30
C ASN A 157 12.19 12.41 5.48
N PRO A 158 10.97 11.85 5.56
CA PRO A 158 10.75 10.44 5.84
C PRO A 158 10.84 9.54 4.60
N ILE A 159 11.43 10.01 3.50
CA ILE A 159 11.50 9.26 2.24
C ILE A 159 12.66 8.25 2.28
N PRO A 160 12.44 6.96 1.96
CA PRO A 160 13.48 5.95 1.86
C PRO A 160 14.62 6.37 0.91
N ALA A 161 15.83 5.88 1.15
CA ALA A 161 17.06 6.22 0.44
C ALA A 161 17.45 7.70 0.48
N GLN A 162 16.77 8.54 1.28
CA GLN A 162 17.09 9.96 1.43
C GLN A 162 17.73 10.26 2.79
N THR A 163 18.45 11.38 2.84
CA THR A 163 18.98 11.88 4.12
C THR A 163 17.88 12.62 4.87
N THR A 164 17.75 12.33 6.16
CA THR A 164 16.78 12.96 7.06
C THR A 164 17.46 13.45 8.35
N ASN A 165 16.79 14.35 9.06
CA ASN A 165 17.10 14.67 10.44
C ASN A 165 15.98 14.13 11.33
N LEU A 166 16.33 13.36 12.35
CA LEU A 166 15.39 12.83 13.32
C LEU A 166 15.42 13.67 14.58
N THR A 167 14.26 14.07 15.08
CA THR A 167 14.15 14.73 16.39
C THR A 167 13.41 13.80 17.34
N TYR A 168 14.13 13.28 18.34
CA TYR A 168 13.57 12.43 19.39
C TYR A 168 13.04 13.31 20.50
N GLN A 169 11.77 13.15 20.83
CA GLN A 169 11.07 13.91 21.86
C GLN A 169 10.60 12.98 22.97
N ALA A 170 10.76 13.39 24.22
CA ALA A 170 10.25 12.62 25.35
C ALA A 170 9.86 13.55 26.52
N THR A 171 8.79 13.18 27.24
CA THR A 171 8.44 13.84 28.51
C THR A 171 9.11 13.11 29.65
N VAL A 172 9.88 13.85 30.46
CA VAL A 172 10.55 13.31 31.64
C VAL A 172 9.53 12.89 32.71
N THR A 173 9.69 11.70 33.26
CA THR A 173 8.78 11.15 34.27
C THR A 173 9.35 11.20 35.68
N LYS A 174 10.69 11.25 35.82
CA LYS A 174 11.40 11.31 37.11
C LYS A 174 12.39 12.45 37.13
N ALA A 175 12.52 13.10 38.26
CA ALA A 175 13.57 14.12 38.47
C ALA A 175 14.96 13.47 38.49
N GLY A 176 15.97 14.20 38.04
CA GLY A 176 17.37 13.78 38.12
C GLY A 176 18.29 14.61 37.27
N THR A 177 19.58 14.28 37.32
CA THR A 177 20.61 14.90 36.48
C THR A 177 20.78 14.02 35.23
N LEU A 178 20.44 14.57 34.08
CA LEU A 178 20.53 13.87 32.78
C LEU A 178 21.99 13.73 32.36
N ASP A 179 22.44 12.51 32.14
CA ASP A 179 23.77 12.17 31.64
C ASP A 179 23.76 11.75 30.18
N ALA A 180 22.78 10.91 29.81
CA ALA A 180 22.69 10.42 28.44
C ALA A 180 21.25 10.20 27.95
N VAL A 181 21.05 10.34 26.62
CA VAL A 181 19.83 9.92 25.93
C VAL A 181 20.22 8.93 24.84
N ARG A 182 19.75 7.70 24.96
CA ARG A 182 19.94 6.65 23.97
C ARG A 182 18.71 6.57 23.07
N MET A 183 18.93 6.63 21.77
CA MET A 183 17.91 6.72 20.72
C MET A 183 18.15 5.63 19.68
N GLN A 184 17.13 4.85 19.38
CA GLN A 184 17.20 3.83 18.34
C GLN A 184 17.17 4.49 16.95
N LEU A 185 18.12 4.16 16.10
CA LEU A 185 18.14 4.59 14.70
C LEU A 185 17.25 3.67 13.83
N PRO A 186 16.72 4.16 12.70
CA PRO A 186 16.04 3.31 11.74
C PRO A 186 16.90 2.13 11.31
N THR A 187 16.30 0.97 11.12
CA THR A 187 17.01 -0.24 10.69
C THR A 187 17.70 0.00 9.34
N GLY A 188 18.98 -0.34 9.25
CA GLY A 188 19.78 -0.14 8.04
C GLY A 188 20.14 1.32 7.74
N ALA A 189 19.89 2.25 8.66
CA ALA A 189 20.33 3.63 8.51
C ALA A 189 21.86 3.74 8.58
N THR A 190 22.41 4.61 7.74
CA THR A 190 23.84 4.94 7.66
C THR A 190 24.02 6.47 7.70
N GLY A 191 25.24 6.96 7.58
CA GLY A 191 25.52 8.39 7.46
C GLY A 191 26.50 8.93 8.49
N THR A 192 26.79 10.22 8.38
CA THR A 192 27.60 10.97 9.36
C THR A 192 26.67 11.73 10.29
N TYR A 193 26.53 11.21 11.49
CA TYR A 193 25.54 11.72 12.44
C TYR A 193 26.08 12.93 13.21
N THR A 194 25.29 13.99 13.30
CA THR A 194 25.59 15.20 14.06
C THR A 194 24.42 15.58 14.96
N THR A 195 24.69 16.39 15.97
CA THR A 195 23.70 16.88 16.91
C THR A 195 24.06 18.28 17.41
N ILE A 196 23.18 18.89 18.21
CA ILE A 196 23.40 20.17 18.86
C ILE A 196 23.47 20.01 20.39
N ASN A 197 24.15 20.93 21.09
CA ASN A 197 24.20 21.03 22.56
C ASN A 197 24.72 19.78 23.27
N GLY A 198 25.49 18.94 22.59
CA GLY A 198 26.06 17.73 23.16
C GLY A 198 27.00 17.03 22.21
N THR A 199 27.43 15.82 22.59
CA THR A 199 28.21 14.91 21.78
C THR A 199 27.31 13.72 21.40
N LEU A 200 27.55 13.12 20.24
CA LEU A 200 26.82 11.95 19.74
C LEU A 200 27.80 10.81 19.47
N SER A 201 27.51 9.64 19.99
CA SER A 201 28.17 8.39 19.63
C SER A 201 27.16 7.40 19.09
N VAL A 202 27.54 6.58 18.11
CA VAL A 202 26.65 5.59 17.51
C VAL A 202 27.27 4.20 17.65
N ASP A 203 26.47 3.28 18.15
CA ASP A 203 26.82 1.87 18.30
C ASP A 203 25.59 0.98 18.15
N SER A 204 25.75 -0.12 17.40
CA SER A 204 24.74 -1.20 17.30
C SER A 204 23.32 -0.72 16.97
N GLY A 205 23.19 0.28 16.06
CA GLY A 205 21.89 0.83 15.66
C GLY A 205 21.26 1.82 16.65
N TYR A 206 22.05 2.32 17.60
CA TYR A 206 21.63 3.34 18.55
C TYR A 206 22.56 4.55 18.51
N ALA A 207 21.97 5.74 18.57
CA ALA A 207 22.67 6.99 18.81
C ALA A 207 22.56 7.33 20.29
N THR A 208 23.69 7.62 20.95
CA THR A 208 23.73 8.07 22.34
C THR A 208 24.20 9.51 22.39
N TRP A 209 23.34 10.40 22.83
CA TRP A 209 23.60 11.80 23.02
C TRP A 209 24.01 12.07 24.50
N LYS A 210 25.07 12.83 24.70
CA LYS A 210 25.47 13.33 26.01
C LYS A 210 25.51 14.86 26.01
N PRO A 211 24.93 15.55 27.02
CA PRO A 211 24.97 16.99 27.09
C PRO A 211 26.40 17.49 27.36
N LYS A 212 26.72 18.68 26.88
CA LYS A 212 28.03 19.33 27.19
C LYS A 212 28.26 19.58 28.67
N SER A 213 27.18 19.76 29.42
CA SER A 213 27.18 19.95 30.87
C SER A 213 25.98 19.22 31.48
N PRO A 214 26.08 18.73 32.74
CA PRO A 214 24.97 18.07 33.42
C PRO A 214 23.70 18.93 33.43
N ILE A 215 22.55 18.34 33.07
CA ILE A 215 21.25 19.02 33.00
C ILE A 215 20.34 18.44 34.08
N ASN A 216 19.92 19.26 35.03
CA ASN A 216 18.88 18.85 35.98
C ASN A 216 17.51 18.94 35.34
N VAL A 217 16.79 17.83 35.33
CA VAL A 217 15.45 17.73 34.76
C VAL A 217 14.42 17.36 35.83
N ALA A 218 13.21 17.92 35.69
CA ALA A 218 12.08 17.64 36.55
C ALA A 218 10.99 16.86 35.79
N PRO A 219 10.11 16.15 36.51
CA PRO A 219 8.94 15.52 35.86
C PRO A 219 8.13 16.54 35.09
N GLY A 220 7.74 16.20 33.85
CA GLY A 220 7.05 17.08 32.91
C GLY A 220 7.96 17.92 32.02
N ALA A 221 9.28 17.94 32.25
CA ALA A 221 10.23 18.56 31.33
C ALA A 221 10.20 17.84 29.97
N ARG A 222 10.35 18.58 28.87
CA ARG A 222 10.38 18.02 27.50
C ARG A 222 11.85 17.97 27.04
N LEU A 223 12.26 16.79 26.61
CA LEU A 223 13.51 16.56 25.90
C LEU A 223 13.24 16.64 24.40
N GLY A 224 14.16 17.23 23.64
CA GLY A 224 14.14 17.26 22.18
C GLY A 224 15.57 17.14 21.67
N ILE A 225 15.95 15.96 21.19
CA ILE A 225 17.34 15.66 20.78
C ILE A 225 17.36 15.43 19.27
N PRO A 226 17.98 16.31 18.48
CA PRO A 226 18.14 16.10 17.04
C PRO A 226 19.32 15.17 16.76
N VAL A 227 19.11 14.25 15.82
CA VAL A 227 20.13 13.43 15.17
C VAL A 227 20.07 13.76 13.69
N ASN A 228 21.04 14.52 13.20
CA ASN A 228 21.09 14.99 11.82
C ASN A 228 21.94 14.07 10.94
N GLY A 229 21.75 14.10 9.64
CA GLY A 229 22.56 13.35 8.67
C GLY A 229 22.26 11.86 8.64
N VAL A 230 21.06 11.45 9.01
CA VAL A 230 20.62 10.05 8.97
C VAL A 230 20.27 9.70 7.53
N GLN A 231 21.10 8.88 6.87
CA GLN A 231 20.79 8.29 5.56
C GLN A 231 19.88 7.09 5.77
N LEU A 232 18.64 7.20 5.32
CA LEU A 232 17.65 6.12 5.43
C LEU A 232 18.00 4.95 4.50
N SER A 233 17.69 3.73 4.95
CA SER A 233 17.70 2.56 4.09
C SER A 233 16.76 2.75 2.90
N ARG A 234 17.04 2.09 1.77
CA ARG A 234 16.12 2.05 0.63
C ARG A 234 14.81 1.30 0.93
N TYR A 235 14.81 0.48 1.97
CA TYR A 235 13.61 -0.22 2.43
C TYR A 235 12.84 0.69 3.38
N GLY A 236 11.68 1.15 2.93
CA GLY A 236 10.76 1.95 3.72
C GLY A 236 10.06 1.16 4.82
N GLY A 237 9.06 1.75 5.43
CA GLY A 237 8.18 1.09 6.38
C GLY A 237 7.93 1.89 7.63
N THR A 238 6.97 1.42 8.44
CA THR A 238 6.72 1.97 9.76
C THR A 238 7.66 1.30 10.76
N MET A 239 8.58 2.08 11.33
CA MET A 239 9.55 1.60 12.31
C MET A 239 9.20 2.11 13.70
N THR A 240 9.30 1.24 14.69
CA THR A 240 9.17 1.64 16.10
C THR A 240 10.54 2.02 16.63
N LEU A 241 10.74 3.31 16.94
CA LEU A 241 11.99 3.86 17.43
C LEU A 241 11.88 4.17 18.91
N SER A 242 12.82 3.67 19.70
CA SER A 242 12.86 3.83 21.15
C SER A 242 13.78 4.98 21.58
N VAL A 243 13.45 5.56 22.73
CA VAL A 243 14.28 6.54 23.42
C VAL A 243 14.35 6.24 24.91
N SER A 244 15.52 6.41 25.52
CA SER A 244 15.73 6.27 26.95
C SER A 244 16.71 7.32 27.44
N ALA A 245 16.30 8.10 28.45
CA ALA A 245 17.12 9.10 29.11
C ALA A 245 17.54 8.62 30.50
N THR A 246 18.81 8.72 30.83
CA THR A 246 19.38 8.15 32.06
C THR A 246 20.30 9.17 32.81
N THR A 247 20.47 8.92 34.09
CA THR A 247 21.53 9.55 34.91
C THR A 247 22.86 8.81 34.72
N ALA A 248 23.96 9.38 35.21
CA ALA A 248 25.29 8.75 35.23
C ALA A 248 25.33 7.41 35.98
N THR A 249 24.43 7.20 36.94
CA THR A 249 24.27 5.92 37.67
C THR A 249 23.32 4.93 36.98
N GLY A 250 22.84 5.22 35.75
CA GLY A 250 21.94 4.37 34.99
C GLY A 250 20.47 4.45 35.40
N THR A 251 20.08 5.36 36.29
CA THR A 251 18.66 5.53 36.65
C THR A 251 17.90 6.09 35.47
N VAL A 252 16.82 5.41 35.04
CA VAL A 252 15.97 5.84 33.94
C VAL A 252 15.08 7.01 34.38
N LEU A 253 15.23 8.16 33.72
CA LEU A 253 14.45 9.39 33.92
C LEU A 253 13.17 9.39 33.06
N THR A 254 13.24 8.82 31.87
CA THR A 254 12.11 8.55 30.97
C THR A 254 12.52 7.53 29.91
N SER A 255 11.57 6.75 29.43
CA SER A 255 11.77 5.83 28.29
C SER A 255 10.45 5.52 27.62
N GLY A 256 10.51 5.18 26.34
CA GLY A 256 9.35 4.78 25.54
C GLY A 256 9.73 4.64 24.07
N SER A 257 8.74 4.48 23.23
CA SER A 257 8.92 4.36 21.77
C SER A 257 7.82 5.07 21.01
N ALA A 258 8.10 5.40 19.76
CA ALA A 258 7.15 5.99 18.83
C ALA A 258 7.24 5.25 17.47
N SER A 259 6.11 5.06 16.81
CA SER A 259 6.06 4.55 15.44
C SER A 259 6.24 5.70 14.45
N VAL A 260 7.20 5.56 13.55
CA VAL A 260 7.54 6.56 12.52
C VAL A 260 7.42 5.92 11.15
N PRO A 261 6.55 6.44 10.25
CA PRO A 261 6.48 5.95 8.88
C PRO A 261 7.59 6.58 8.03
N PHE A 262 8.40 5.72 7.40
CA PHE A 262 9.37 6.09 6.36
C PHE A 262 8.84 5.57 5.03
N ILE A 263 7.94 6.32 4.40
CA ILE A 263 7.18 5.88 3.24
C ILE A 263 7.32 6.94 2.14
N ALA A 264 7.79 6.53 0.96
CA ALA A 264 7.87 7.40 -0.20
C ALA A 264 6.46 7.73 -0.73
N PRO A 265 6.15 8.99 -1.02
CA PRO A 265 4.95 9.35 -1.75
C PRO A 265 4.99 8.74 -3.17
N PRO A 266 3.87 8.69 -3.91
CA PRO A 266 3.87 8.26 -5.29
C PRO A 266 4.89 9.00 -6.13
N ALA A 267 5.56 8.29 -7.06
CA ALA A 267 6.50 8.91 -7.98
C ALA A 267 5.78 9.85 -8.96
N GLU A 268 6.37 10.99 -9.21
CA GLU A 268 5.90 11.89 -10.26
C GLU A 268 6.23 11.28 -11.63
N MET A 269 5.21 11.10 -12.49
CA MET A 269 5.34 10.48 -13.78
C MET A 269 5.48 11.54 -14.90
N PRO A 270 6.26 11.27 -15.97
CA PRO A 270 6.37 12.18 -17.11
C PRO A 270 5.00 12.36 -17.77
N VAL A 271 4.78 13.54 -18.35
CA VAL A 271 3.57 13.81 -19.12
C VAL A 271 3.62 13.01 -20.43
N VAL A 272 2.55 12.24 -20.70
CA VAL A 272 2.34 11.55 -21.97
C VAL A 272 1.42 12.42 -22.82
N GLU A 273 1.96 12.90 -23.93
CA GLU A 273 1.20 13.72 -24.87
C GLU A 273 0.04 12.93 -25.48
N ALA A 274 -1.08 13.59 -25.69
CA ALA A 274 -2.22 13.04 -26.39
C ALA A 274 -1.99 13.14 -27.90
N ALA A 275 -1.19 12.24 -28.48
CA ALA A 275 -1.12 12.13 -29.94
C ALA A 275 -2.51 11.78 -30.48
N GLY A 276 -3.06 12.58 -31.38
CA GLY A 276 -4.39 12.34 -31.97
C GLY A 276 -4.39 11.09 -32.85
N PHE A 277 -5.48 10.33 -32.85
CA PHE A 277 -5.72 9.39 -33.94
C PHE A 277 -5.98 10.18 -35.23
N ALA A 278 -5.50 9.69 -36.33
CA ALA A 278 -5.92 10.20 -37.62
C ALA A 278 -7.45 10.02 -37.78
N SER A 279 -8.09 10.90 -38.51
CA SER A 279 -9.50 10.69 -38.88
C SER A 279 -9.65 9.33 -39.55
N PRO A 280 -10.74 8.59 -39.28
CA PRO A 280 -10.96 7.30 -39.94
C PRO A 280 -10.84 7.44 -41.45
N PRO A 281 -10.16 6.49 -42.14
CA PRO A 281 -10.02 6.52 -43.59
C PRO A 281 -11.38 6.48 -44.30
N ALA A 282 -11.42 6.90 -45.57
CA ALA A 282 -12.63 6.78 -46.38
C ALA A 282 -13.09 5.31 -46.45
N GLY A 283 -14.37 5.09 -46.18
CA GLY A 283 -14.97 3.75 -46.10
C GLY A 283 -15.04 3.16 -44.69
N CYS A 284 -14.42 3.79 -43.71
CA CYS A 284 -14.55 3.44 -42.29
C CYS A 284 -15.66 4.24 -41.60
N PRO A 285 -16.32 3.65 -40.57
CA PRO A 285 -17.37 4.33 -39.82
C PRO A 285 -16.82 5.54 -39.06
N THR A 286 -17.61 6.59 -38.91
CA THR A 286 -17.35 7.71 -37.99
C THR A 286 -17.86 7.43 -36.57
N SER A 287 -18.68 6.38 -36.42
CA SER A 287 -19.13 5.82 -35.13
C SER A 287 -19.48 4.35 -35.32
N TRP A 288 -19.24 3.54 -34.31
CA TRP A 288 -19.55 2.11 -34.35
C TRP A 288 -20.95 1.80 -33.79
N PRO A 289 -21.60 0.70 -34.21
CA PRO A 289 -22.80 0.21 -33.57
C PRO A 289 -22.57 -0.04 -32.08
N SER A 290 -23.62 0.13 -31.26
CA SER A 290 -23.56 -0.22 -29.86
C SER A 290 -23.21 -1.70 -29.64
N THR A 291 -22.63 -2.03 -28.50
CA THR A 291 -22.35 -3.41 -28.10
C THR A 291 -23.59 -4.31 -28.19
N THR A 292 -24.76 -3.78 -27.77
CA THR A 292 -26.04 -4.51 -27.89
C THR A 292 -26.39 -4.81 -29.34
N THR A 293 -26.23 -3.84 -30.24
CA THR A 293 -26.52 -4.02 -31.68
C THR A 293 -25.54 -5.02 -32.30
N GLU A 294 -24.27 -4.96 -31.94
CA GLU A 294 -23.27 -5.91 -32.44
C GLU A 294 -23.57 -7.33 -31.95
N ASN A 295 -23.91 -7.53 -30.68
CA ASN A 295 -24.20 -8.83 -30.09
C ASN A 295 -25.58 -9.41 -30.50
N ALA A 296 -26.43 -8.62 -31.14
CA ALA A 296 -27.68 -9.10 -31.77
C ALA A 296 -27.44 -9.82 -33.12
N LYS A 297 -26.26 -9.67 -33.73
CA LYS A 297 -25.87 -10.38 -34.93
C LYS A 297 -25.71 -11.88 -34.65
N PRO A 298 -25.89 -12.75 -35.69
CA PRO A 298 -25.72 -14.19 -35.54
C PRO A 298 -24.32 -14.56 -35.01
N GLY A 299 -24.26 -15.28 -33.89
CA GLY A 299 -23.05 -15.87 -33.36
C GLY A 299 -22.77 -17.26 -33.85
N THR A 300 -21.58 -17.79 -33.59
CA THR A 300 -21.19 -19.17 -33.86
C THR A 300 -20.31 -19.74 -32.77
N GLY A 301 -20.29 -21.07 -32.61
CA GLY A 301 -19.34 -21.82 -31.79
C GLY A 301 -18.11 -22.32 -32.55
N ASP A 302 -18.05 -22.08 -33.85
CA ASP A 302 -17.01 -22.65 -34.75
C ASP A 302 -15.61 -22.05 -34.47
N TRP A 303 -15.55 -20.97 -33.69
CA TRP A 303 -14.28 -20.41 -33.22
C TRP A 303 -13.52 -21.37 -32.29
N VAL A 304 -14.19 -22.30 -31.61
CA VAL A 304 -13.55 -23.22 -30.65
C VAL A 304 -12.64 -24.19 -31.41
N ILE A 305 -11.41 -24.36 -30.90
CA ILE A 305 -10.51 -25.41 -31.33
C ILE A 305 -10.59 -26.55 -30.31
N PRO A 306 -11.13 -27.72 -30.65
CA PRO A 306 -11.15 -28.87 -29.76
C PRO A 306 -9.72 -29.43 -29.55
N THR A 307 -9.48 -30.11 -28.45
CA THR A 307 -8.16 -30.72 -28.16
C THR A 307 -7.69 -31.73 -29.16
N SER A 308 -8.62 -32.35 -29.90
CA SER A 308 -8.32 -33.28 -31.01
C SER A 308 -7.62 -32.61 -32.20
N MET A 309 -7.70 -31.28 -32.30
CA MET A 309 -7.06 -30.50 -33.38
C MET A 309 -5.73 -29.85 -32.93
N ASN A 310 -5.17 -30.26 -31.78
CA ASN A 310 -3.84 -29.84 -31.40
C ASN A 310 -2.79 -30.43 -32.33
N GLY A 311 -1.81 -29.62 -32.74
CA GLY A 311 -0.74 -30.06 -33.63
C GLY A 311 0.37 -29.02 -33.78
N SER A 312 1.20 -29.21 -34.79
CA SER A 312 2.38 -28.38 -35.04
C SER A 312 2.11 -27.08 -35.81
N MET A 313 0.88 -26.88 -36.29
CA MET A 313 0.49 -25.63 -36.97
C MET A 313 0.66 -24.46 -36.02
N ALA A 314 1.29 -23.39 -36.50
CA ALA A 314 1.45 -22.16 -35.70
C ALA A 314 1.30 -20.93 -36.61
N ALA A 315 0.78 -19.84 -36.01
CA ALA A 315 0.52 -18.60 -36.73
C ALA A 315 0.70 -17.39 -35.84
N TYR A 316 1.06 -16.26 -36.43
CA TYR A 316 1.04 -14.97 -35.74
C TYR A 316 0.77 -13.83 -36.73
N LEU A 317 0.38 -12.68 -36.17
CA LEU A 317 0.09 -11.45 -36.90
C LEU A 317 1.26 -10.45 -36.72
N THR A 318 1.53 -9.66 -37.77
CA THR A 318 2.55 -8.61 -37.71
C THR A 318 2.12 -7.38 -36.89
N GLN A 319 0.89 -7.37 -36.39
CA GLN A 319 0.35 -6.35 -35.48
C GLN A 319 -0.45 -7.03 -34.37
N VAL A 320 -0.45 -6.48 -33.18
CA VAL A 320 -1.28 -6.94 -32.05
C VAL A 320 -2.58 -6.18 -31.95
N SER A 321 -2.63 -5.00 -32.58
CA SER A 321 -3.76 -4.09 -32.59
C SER A 321 -3.88 -3.42 -33.97
N ALA A 322 -5.09 -3.20 -34.42
CA ALA A 322 -5.40 -2.55 -35.71
C ALA A 322 -6.69 -1.71 -35.59
N ALA A 323 -6.92 -0.85 -36.54
CA ALA A 323 -8.15 -0.09 -36.69
C ALA A 323 -8.74 -0.30 -38.12
N CYS A 324 -9.96 0.19 -38.33
CA CYS A 324 -10.53 0.19 -39.67
C CYS A 324 -9.63 0.95 -40.66
N GLY A 325 -9.37 0.34 -41.79
CA GLY A 325 -8.47 0.83 -42.85
C GLY A 325 -7.08 0.21 -42.80
N ASP A 326 -6.72 -0.45 -41.71
CA ASP A 326 -5.43 -1.14 -41.59
C ASP A 326 -5.44 -2.46 -42.37
N THR A 327 -4.26 -2.94 -42.74
CA THR A 327 -4.02 -4.26 -43.27
C THR A 327 -3.03 -4.99 -42.37
N VAL A 328 -3.38 -6.17 -41.89
CA VAL A 328 -2.57 -6.97 -40.99
C VAL A 328 -2.05 -8.20 -41.72
N ASP A 329 -0.75 -8.44 -41.71
CA ASP A 329 -0.14 -9.60 -42.33
C ASP A 329 -0.16 -10.81 -41.40
N LEU A 330 -0.60 -11.95 -41.91
CA LEU A 330 -0.59 -13.25 -41.24
C LEU A 330 0.57 -14.08 -41.74
N LYS A 331 1.31 -14.70 -40.85
CA LYS A 331 2.37 -15.67 -41.13
C LYS A 331 2.00 -16.99 -40.48
N VAL A 332 2.02 -18.06 -41.29
CA VAL A 332 1.61 -19.40 -40.89
C VAL A 332 2.70 -20.41 -41.24
N THR A 333 2.95 -21.37 -40.39
CA THR A 333 3.71 -22.57 -40.71
C THR A 333 2.75 -23.78 -40.79
N SER A 334 2.57 -24.30 -42.00
CA SER A 334 1.81 -25.50 -42.33
C SER A 334 2.30 -25.99 -43.71
N GLY A 335 2.09 -27.24 -44.03
CA GLY A 335 2.33 -27.80 -45.37
C GLY A 335 1.06 -27.98 -46.19
N ASN A 336 -0.10 -27.56 -45.68
CA ASN A 336 -1.44 -27.82 -46.26
C ASN A 336 -2.09 -26.51 -46.70
N LEU A 337 -3.15 -26.62 -47.49
CA LEU A 337 -4.12 -25.53 -47.66
C LEU A 337 -4.85 -25.31 -46.32
N VAL A 338 -5.10 -24.06 -45.98
CA VAL A 338 -5.78 -23.72 -44.72
C VAL A 338 -6.97 -22.79 -44.95
N SER A 339 -7.97 -22.91 -44.10
CA SER A 339 -8.99 -21.88 -43.91
C SER A 339 -8.52 -20.90 -42.87
N VAL A 340 -8.64 -19.60 -43.13
CA VAL A 340 -8.35 -18.50 -42.23
C VAL A 340 -9.65 -17.76 -41.90
N VAL A 341 -10.06 -17.75 -40.65
CA VAL A 341 -11.36 -17.21 -40.24
C VAL A 341 -11.17 -16.23 -39.07
N ALA A 342 -11.68 -15.04 -39.24
CA ALA A 342 -11.66 -14.04 -38.17
C ALA A 342 -12.94 -14.11 -37.33
N TYR A 343 -12.81 -14.40 -36.07
CA TYR A 343 -13.90 -14.40 -35.09
C TYR A 343 -13.78 -13.20 -34.12
N ARG A 344 -14.79 -12.32 -34.16
CA ARG A 344 -14.94 -11.30 -33.12
C ARG A 344 -15.49 -11.96 -31.88
N MET A 345 -14.74 -11.87 -30.79
CA MET A 345 -15.12 -12.40 -29.48
C MET A 345 -16.13 -11.46 -28.81
N GLY A 346 -17.11 -12.02 -28.11
CA GLY A 346 -18.17 -11.27 -27.43
C GLY A 346 -19.17 -12.19 -26.77
N TYR A 347 -20.44 -11.77 -26.65
CA TYR A 347 -21.49 -12.57 -26.02
C TYR A 347 -22.26 -13.43 -27.06
N TYR A 348 -22.84 -12.80 -28.11
CA TYR A 348 -23.59 -13.43 -29.21
C TYR A 348 -24.54 -14.54 -28.74
N ALA A 349 -25.51 -14.19 -27.90
CA ALA A 349 -26.46 -15.11 -27.28
C ALA A 349 -25.83 -16.33 -26.57
N GLY A 350 -24.61 -16.16 -26.03
CA GLY A 350 -23.85 -17.21 -25.34
C GLY A 350 -22.97 -18.08 -26.22
N LEU A 351 -22.91 -17.84 -27.56
CA LEU A 351 -22.03 -18.58 -28.45
C LEU A 351 -20.57 -18.11 -28.41
N GLY A 352 -20.31 -16.92 -27.84
CA GLY A 352 -18.98 -16.43 -27.51
C GLY A 352 -18.24 -15.73 -28.63
N ALA A 353 -18.67 -15.86 -29.85
CA ALA A 353 -18.07 -15.17 -30.99
C ALA A 353 -19.00 -15.07 -32.22
N ARG A 354 -18.63 -14.20 -33.17
CA ARG A 354 -19.21 -14.06 -34.49
C ARG A 354 -18.11 -14.14 -35.55
N GLU A 355 -18.38 -14.91 -36.64
CA GLU A 355 -17.52 -14.87 -37.81
C GLU A 355 -17.66 -13.51 -38.51
N VAL A 356 -16.54 -12.87 -38.81
CA VAL A 356 -16.49 -11.54 -39.45
C VAL A 356 -15.93 -11.62 -40.85
N TRP A 357 -14.91 -12.44 -41.02
CA TRP A 357 -14.20 -12.57 -42.28
C TRP A 357 -13.66 -13.98 -42.44
N ARG A 358 -13.59 -14.47 -43.69
CA ARG A 358 -13.10 -15.81 -44.02
C ARG A 358 -12.35 -15.80 -45.35
N LYS A 359 -11.32 -16.63 -45.43
CA LYS A 359 -10.68 -17.03 -46.67
C LYS A 359 -10.28 -18.50 -46.58
N ASP A 360 -10.83 -19.30 -47.48
CA ASP A 360 -10.54 -20.72 -47.58
C ASP A 360 -9.45 -20.96 -48.63
N ASP A 361 -8.91 -22.19 -48.68
CA ASP A 361 -7.91 -22.68 -49.62
C ASP A 361 -6.65 -21.81 -49.72
N VAL A 362 -6.22 -21.24 -48.59
CA VAL A 362 -5.01 -20.41 -48.51
C VAL A 362 -3.77 -21.31 -48.54
N PRO A 363 -2.88 -21.14 -49.55
CA PRO A 363 -1.67 -21.93 -49.62
C PRO A 363 -0.72 -21.49 -48.51
N THR A 364 -0.09 -22.47 -47.84
CA THR A 364 0.91 -22.25 -46.83
C THR A 364 2.22 -22.96 -47.16
N VAL A 365 3.28 -22.63 -46.44
CA VAL A 365 4.57 -23.31 -46.50
C VAL A 365 5.00 -23.72 -45.10
N VAL A 366 5.78 -24.78 -44.98
CA VAL A 366 6.49 -25.09 -43.74
C VAL A 366 7.58 -24.05 -43.57
N GLN A 367 7.42 -23.22 -42.59
CA GLN A 367 8.39 -22.18 -42.27
C GLN A 367 9.58 -22.76 -41.53
N ASP A 368 10.74 -22.13 -41.61
CA ASP A 368 11.87 -22.45 -40.79
C ASP A 368 11.58 -22.27 -39.30
N LYS A 369 12.33 -23.00 -38.49
CA LYS A 369 12.18 -22.87 -37.02
C LYS A 369 12.45 -21.43 -36.58
N ALA A 370 11.71 -20.98 -35.56
CA ALA A 370 12.02 -19.73 -34.91
C ALA A 370 13.49 -19.71 -34.42
N VAL A 371 14.15 -18.60 -34.64
CA VAL A 371 15.56 -18.45 -34.30
C VAL A 371 15.67 -17.82 -32.91
N THR A 372 16.49 -18.46 -32.05
CA THR A 372 16.88 -17.90 -30.75
C THR A 372 18.29 -17.35 -30.83
N GLY A 373 18.44 -16.06 -30.59
CA GLY A 373 19.74 -15.40 -30.64
C GLY A 373 19.62 -13.90 -30.44
N GLY A 374 20.69 -13.20 -30.66
CA GLY A 374 20.77 -11.74 -30.57
C GLY A 374 21.78 -11.28 -29.55
N ILE A 375 22.49 -10.22 -29.90
CA ILE A 375 23.41 -9.50 -29.02
C ILE A 375 22.94 -8.05 -28.97
N SER A 376 22.84 -7.48 -27.77
CA SER A 376 22.53 -6.07 -27.58
C SER A 376 23.69 -5.18 -28.04
N GLY A 377 23.44 -3.89 -28.23
CA GLY A 377 24.46 -2.92 -28.61
C GLY A 377 25.61 -2.79 -27.60
N ASP A 378 25.39 -3.22 -26.35
CA ASP A 378 26.40 -3.30 -25.29
C ASP A 378 27.12 -4.68 -25.19
N GLY A 379 26.87 -5.58 -26.14
CA GLY A 379 27.52 -6.90 -26.23
C GLY A 379 26.89 -8.00 -25.39
N LYS A 380 25.75 -7.77 -24.72
CA LYS A 380 25.06 -8.81 -23.96
C LYS A 380 24.23 -9.74 -24.85
N GLN A 381 24.19 -11.01 -24.52
CA GLN A 381 23.32 -11.97 -25.21
C GLN A 381 21.86 -11.73 -24.82
N LEU A 382 21.02 -11.36 -25.79
CA LEU A 382 19.61 -11.05 -25.58
C LEU A 382 18.70 -12.27 -25.59
N ARG A 383 19.09 -13.36 -26.22
CA ARG A 383 18.34 -14.63 -26.36
C ARG A 383 16.86 -14.42 -26.79
N MET A 384 16.62 -13.51 -27.69
CA MET A 384 15.29 -13.30 -28.26
C MET A 384 14.94 -14.44 -29.19
N THR A 385 13.79 -15.07 -29.00
CA THR A 385 13.24 -16.03 -29.98
C THR A 385 12.30 -15.30 -30.91
N SER A 386 12.59 -15.34 -32.21
CA SER A 386 11.84 -14.63 -33.24
C SER A 386 11.53 -15.55 -34.45
N ALA A 387 10.37 -15.36 -35.05
CA ALA A 387 9.96 -15.92 -36.32
C ALA A 387 9.77 -14.82 -37.39
N GLU A 388 10.43 -13.66 -37.20
CA GLU A 388 10.34 -12.52 -38.11
C GLU A 388 10.68 -12.88 -39.56
N HIS A 389 11.65 -13.81 -39.76
CA HIS A 389 12.07 -14.31 -41.06
C HIS A 389 11.00 -15.12 -41.80
N TRP A 390 9.89 -15.51 -41.13
CA TRP A 390 8.82 -16.23 -41.81
C TRP A 390 8.25 -15.42 -42.95
N THR A 391 7.99 -16.08 -44.08
CA THR A 391 7.31 -15.45 -45.22
C THR A 391 5.85 -15.16 -44.89
N LYS A 392 5.35 -14.06 -45.41
CA LYS A 392 3.94 -13.70 -45.32
C LYS A 392 3.07 -14.73 -46.05
N THR A 393 2.03 -15.21 -45.36
CA THR A 393 1.03 -16.12 -45.93
C THR A 393 -0.11 -15.34 -46.56
N LEU A 394 -0.61 -14.31 -45.87
CA LEU A 394 -1.83 -13.61 -46.28
C LEU A 394 -1.84 -12.20 -45.66
N SER A 395 -2.43 -11.24 -46.39
CA SER A 395 -2.79 -9.92 -45.85
C SER A 395 -4.28 -9.88 -45.58
N ILE A 396 -4.67 -9.46 -44.38
CA ILE A 396 -6.06 -9.40 -43.91
C ILE A 396 -6.47 -7.93 -43.82
N PRO A 397 -7.41 -7.43 -44.60
CA PRO A 397 -7.94 -6.09 -44.50
C PRO A 397 -8.87 -5.97 -43.29
N VAL A 398 -8.69 -4.95 -42.46
CA VAL A 398 -9.59 -4.59 -41.36
C VAL A 398 -10.51 -3.47 -41.87
N ASP A 399 -11.74 -3.80 -42.19
CA ASP A 399 -12.69 -2.86 -42.82
C ASP A 399 -13.85 -2.49 -41.88
N LYS A 400 -14.88 -1.81 -42.41
CA LYS A 400 -16.07 -1.35 -41.69
C LYS A 400 -16.89 -2.46 -41.02
N ASP A 401 -16.70 -3.73 -41.38
CA ASP A 401 -17.41 -4.86 -40.78
C ASP A 401 -16.73 -5.43 -39.54
N TRP A 402 -15.50 -4.95 -39.25
CA TRP A 402 -14.71 -5.31 -38.08
C TRP A 402 -14.98 -4.34 -36.92
N ALA A 403 -16.13 -4.53 -36.27
CA ALA A 403 -16.42 -3.72 -35.06
C ALA A 403 -15.34 -3.85 -34.00
N PRO A 404 -15.05 -2.79 -33.24
CA PRO A 404 -14.05 -2.83 -32.15
C PRO A 404 -14.27 -4.03 -31.23
N GLY A 405 -13.17 -4.71 -30.87
CA GLY A 405 -13.24 -5.94 -30.05
C GLY A 405 -11.96 -6.75 -30.11
N THR A 406 -11.93 -7.82 -29.32
CA THR A 406 -10.92 -8.86 -29.45
C THR A 406 -11.29 -9.84 -30.54
N TYR A 407 -10.34 -10.20 -31.35
CA TYR A 407 -10.49 -11.17 -32.42
C TYR A 407 -9.56 -12.36 -32.23
N LEU A 408 -10.03 -13.54 -32.51
CA LEU A 408 -9.21 -14.73 -32.72
C LEU A 408 -9.23 -15.09 -34.20
N ILE A 409 -8.10 -14.93 -34.88
CA ILE A 409 -7.91 -15.40 -36.23
C ILE A 409 -7.58 -16.88 -36.13
N LYS A 410 -8.57 -17.73 -36.46
CA LYS A 410 -8.41 -19.18 -36.46
C LYS A 410 -7.87 -19.63 -37.81
N VAL A 411 -6.77 -20.37 -37.79
CA VAL A 411 -6.17 -21.02 -38.96
C VAL A 411 -6.32 -22.51 -38.77
N SER A 412 -6.85 -23.19 -39.78
CA SER A 412 -7.12 -24.65 -39.75
C SER A 412 -6.99 -25.30 -41.09
N ASP A 413 -6.46 -26.52 -41.13
CA ASP A 413 -6.47 -27.41 -42.30
C ASP A 413 -7.55 -28.52 -42.19
N GLY A 414 -8.45 -28.39 -41.20
CA GLY A 414 -9.49 -29.38 -40.90
C GLY A 414 -9.06 -30.45 -39.89
N SER A 415 -7.78 -30.72 -39.74
CA SER A 415 -7.23 -31.69 -38.79
C SER A 415 -6.47 -31.03 -37.64
N VAL A 416 -5.79 -29.93 -37.91
CA VAL A 416 -5.07 -29.11 -36.95
C VAL A 416 -5.52 -27.66 -37.03
N ALA A 417 -5.53 -26.97 -35.91
CA ALA A 417 -5.87 -25.57 -35.88
C ALA A 417 -5.06 -24.79 -34.82
N THR A 418 -4.92 -23.50 -35.06
CA THR A 418 -4.26 -22.56 -34.15
C THR A 418 -4.94 -21.19 -34.20
N TYR A 419 -4.72 -20.34 -33.20
CA TYR A 419 -5.14 -18.94 -33.20
C TYR A 419 -3.98 -17.99 -33.44
N ALA A 420 -4.31 -16.79 -33.93
CA ALA A 420 -3.49 -15.59 -33.83
C ALA A 420 -4.42 -14.45 -33.36
N PRO A 421 -4.21 -13.89 -32.15
CA PRO A 421 -5.08 -12.85 -31.58
C PRO A 421 -4.83 -11.50 -32.22
N LEU A 422 -5.90 -10.69 -32.34
CA LEU A 422 -5.88 -9.29 -32.79
C LEU A 422 -6.86 -8.47 -31.95
N THR A 423 -6.50 -7.26 -31.58
CA THR A 423 -7.44 -6.28 -31.03
C THR A 423 -7.78 -5.26 -32.10
N VAL A 424 -9.08 -5.06 -32.38
CA VAL A 424 -9.52 -3.97 -33.22
C VAL A 424 -10.00 -2.81 -32.37
N ARG A 425 -9.34 -1.66 -32.53
CA ARG A 425 -9.60 -0.43 -31.77
C ARG A 425 -10.73 0.37 -32.39
N ASP A 426 -11.39 1.18 -31.56
CA ASP A 426 -12.19 2.30 -31.99
C ASP A 426 -11.30 3.57 -32.10
N ASP A 427 -10.93 3.95 -33.31
CA ASP A 427 -10.17 5.18 -33.59
C ASP A 427 -11.10 6.37 -33.92
N THR A 428 -12.44 6.23 -33.76
CA THR A 428 -13.39 7.35 -33.88
C THR A 428 -13.25 8.33 -32.70
N ALA A 429 -13.98 9.44 -32.73
CA ALA A 429 -13.99 10.40 -31.60
C ALA A 429 -14.87 9.96 -30.42
N THR A 430 -15.42 8.75 -30.43
CA THR A 430 -16.32 8.25 -29.39
C THR A 430 -15.60 8.08 -28.06
N LYS A 431 -16.23 8.53 -26.98
CA LYS A 431 -15.80 8.26 -25.61
C LYS A 431 -16.73 7.23 -24.99
N HIS A 432 -16.20 6.06 -24.70
CA HIS A 432 -16.92 4.92 -24.16
C HIS A 432 -17.04 4.96 -22.63
N ASP A 433 -18.05 4.29 -22.07
CA ASP A 433 -18.19 4.13 -20.64
C ASP A 433 -17.12 3.21 -20.05
N LEU A 434 -16.71 2.19 -20.81
CA LEU A 434 -15.75 1.17 -20.41
C LEU A 434 -14.71 0.92 -21.51
N MET A 435 -13.45 0.81 -21.09
CA MET A 435 -12.38 0.23 -21.90
C MET A 435 -11.85 -1.02 -21.20
N ILE A 436 -11.67 -2.11 -21.92
CA ILE A 436 -10.98 -3.31 -21.46
C ILE A 436 -9.61 -3.36 -22.13
N GLN A 437 -8.54 -3.31 -21.34
CA GLN A 437 -7.17 -3.44 -21.81
C GLN A 437 -6.79 -4.92 -21.88
N GLN A 438 -6.07 -5.32 -22.92
CA GLN A 438 -5.54 -6.66 -23.09
C GLN A 438 -4.05 -6.69 -22.75
N ALA A 439 -3.65 -7.64 -21.92
CA ALA A 439 -2.31 -7.73 -21.35
C ALA A 439 -1.29 -8.35 -22.32
N THR A 440 -1.22 -7.86 -23.56
CA THR A 440 -0.42 -8.45 -24.64
C THR A 440 1.08 -8.55 -24.32
N ALA A 441 1.65 -7.60 -23.59
CA ALA A 441 3.04 -7.65 -23.14
C ALA A 441 3.26 -8.81 -22.16
N THR A 442 2.31 -9.03 -21.25
CA THR A 442 2.35 -10.15 -20.31
C THR A 442 2.20 -11.50 -21.04
N TRP A 443 1.26 -11.61 -21.99
CA TRP A 443 1.15 -12.85 -22.78
C TRP A 443 2.47 -13.20 -23.43
N GLN A 444 3.21 -12.19 -23.93
CA GLN A 444 4.50 -12.40 -24.58
C GLN A 444 5.62 -12.78 -23.63
N ALA A 445 5.60 -12.26 -22.39
CA ALA A 445 6.56 -12.61 -21.35
C ALA A 445 6.51 -14.10 -20.99
N TYR A 446 5.30 -14.66 -20.94
CA TYR A 446 5.06 -16.07 -20.61
C TYR A 446 5.07 -16.98 -21.87
N ASN A 447 5.22 -16.42 -23.07
CA ASN A 447 5.25 -17.17 -24.30
C ASN A 447 6.57 -17.94 -24.45
N ASN A 448 6.50 -19.27 -24.54
CA ASN A 448 7.65 -20.16 -24.70
C ASN A 448 7.79 -20.72 -26.13
N TYR A 449 7.10 -20.16 -27.12
CA TYR A 449 7.22 -20.62 -28.50
C TYR A 449 8.67 -20.53 -28.97
N GLY A 450 9.16 -21.62 -29.59
CA GLY A 450 10.55 -21.75 -30.02
C GLY A 450 11.54 -22.06 -28.90
N GLY A 451 11.06 -22.36 -27.68
CA GLY A 451 11.88 -22.87 -26.57
C GLY A 451 12.47 -21.80 -25.64
N SER A 452 12.18 -20.51 -25.85
CA SER A 452 12.66 -19.45 -24.97
C SER A 452 11.59 -18.38 -24.72
N GLY A 453 11.38 -18.06 -23.47
CA GLY A 453 10.55 -16.97 -22.97
C GLY A 453 11.28 -16.16 -21.90
N PHE A 454 10.57 -15.28 -21.19
CA PHE A 454 11.23 -14.53 -20.11
C PHE A 454 11.69 -15.44 -18.97
N TYR A 455 10.95 -16.51 -18.68
CA TYR A 455 11.20 -17.43 -17.55
C TYR A 455 11.86 -18.74 -17.95
N THR A 456 12.01 -19.04 -19.24
CA THR A 456 12.45 -20.36 -19.74
C THR A 456 13.48 -20.26 -20.84
N GLY A 457 14.30 -21.30 -21.00
CA GLY A 457 15.20 -21.50 -22.17
C GLY A 457 16.53 -20.76 -22.11
N GLY A 458 16.91 -20.20 -20.95
CA GLY A 458 18.19 -19.51 -20.80
C GLY A 458 19.20 -20.23 -19.93
N VAL A 459 20.52 -19.94 -20.08
CA VAL A 459 21.56 -20.42 -19.16
C VAL A 459 21.35 -19.85 -17.77
N ASP A 460 20.77 -18.67 -17.67
CA ASP A 460 20.43 -18.00 -16.40
C ASP A 460 18.96 -17.62 -16.31
N GLY A 461 18.11 -18.42 -16.94
CA GLY A 461 16.66 -18.35 -16.73
C GLY A 461 15.87 -17.37 -17.57
N GLY A 462 16.26 -16.97 -18.79
CA GLY A 462 15.34 -16.30 -19.68
C GLY A 462 15.94 -15.24 -20.63
N SER A 463 15.09 -14.69 -21.49
CA SER A 463 15.45 -13.67 -22.48
C SER A 463 15.47 -12.28 -21.85
N GLY A 464 16.46 -11.47 -22.22
CA GLY A 464 16.49 -10.03 -21.93
C GLY A 464 15.65 -9.21 -22.91
N ARG A 465 15.30 -9.79 -24.08
CA ARG A 465 14.43 -9.19 -25.10
C ARG A 465 13.38 -10.16 -25.54
N LEU A 466 12.15 -9.67 -25.71
CA LEU A 466 11.01 -10.45 -26.23
C LEU A 466 10.38 -9.74 -27.43
N THR A 467 9.82 -10.52 -28.37
CA THR A 467 9.19 -9.97 -29.57
C THR A 467 7.82 -10.58 -29.79
N PHE A 468 6.91 -9.77 -30.36
CA PHE A 468 5.61 -10.22 -30.88
C PHE A 468 5.73 -10.93 -32.24
N ASP A 469 6.91 -10.95 -32.86
CA ASP A 469 7.14 -11.63 -34.15
C ASP A 469 7.39 -13.11 -33.97
N ARG A 470 6.41 -13.77 -33.33
CA ARG A 470 6.35 -15.22 -33.13
C ARG A 470 4.98 -15.67 -32.68
N PRO A 471 4.56 -16.92 -32.99
CA PRO A 471 3.33 -17.49 -32.45
C PRO A 471 3.30 -17.54 -30.92
N TYR A 472 2.11 -17.62 -30.34
CA TYR A 472 1.94 -17.94 -28.93
C TYR A 472 1.93 -19.47 -28.71
N SER A 473 2.61 -19.93 -27.67
CA SER A 473 2.60 -21.33 -27.24
C SER A 473 1.40 -21.69 -26.36
N GLU A 474 0.77 -20.69 -25.73
CA GLU A 474 -0.35 -20.88 -24.82
C GLU A 474 -1.70 -20.77 -25.54
N GLY A 475 -2.73 -21.42 -24.96
CA GLY A 475 -4.11 -21.27 -25.40
C GLY A 475 -4.31 -21.62 -26.86
N GLN A 476 -3.59 -22.60 -27.41
CA GLN A 476 -3.58 -22.95 -28.83
C GLN A 476 -3.29 -21.73 -29.74
N GLY A 477 -2.42 -20.83 -29.32
CA GLY A 477 -2.06 -19.61 -30.03
C GLY A 477 -2.79 -18.35 -29.58
N SER A 478 -3.75 -18.44 -28.66
CA SER A 478 -4.50 -17.27 -28.16
C SER A 478 -3.79 -16.46 -27.05
N GLY A 479 -2.57 -16.87 -26.66
CA GLY A 479 -1.93 -16.32 -25.47
C GLY A 479 -2.76 -16.57 -24.21
N GLN A 480 -2.79 -15.63 -23.28
CA GLN A 480 -3.57 -15.77 -22.04
C GLN A 480 -5.04 -15.30 -22.18
N TYR A 481 -5.46 -14.84 -23.37
CA TYR A 481 -6.81 -14.32 -23.58
C TYR A 481 -7.91 -15.31 -23.13
N LEU A 482 -7.88 -16.54 -23.68
CA LEU A 482 -8.89 -17.54 -23.35
C LEU A 482 -8.88 -17.96 -21.87
N SER A 483 -7.74 -17.89 -21.22
CA SER A 483 -7.59 -18.34 -19.84
C SER A 483 -8.02 -17.30 -18.80
N LEU A 484 -7.74 -16.01 -19.05
CA LEU A 484 -7.89 -14.95 -18.03
C LEU A 484 -8.83 -13.82 -18.44
N GLU A 485 -8.95 -13.49 -19.74
CA GLU A 485 -9.58 -12.25 -20.17
C GLU A 485 -10.93 -12.43 -20.85
N GLN A 486 -11.12 -13.54 -21.60
CA GLN A 486 -12.35 -13.83 -22.33
C GLN A 486 -13.62 -13.68 -21.49
N GLY A 487 -13.57 -14.15 -20.23
CA GLY A 487 -14.75 -14.11 -19.36
C GLY A 487 -15.20 -12.69 -19.04
N LEU A 488 -14.28 -11.75 -18.90
CA LEU A 488 -14.62 -10.36 -18.64
C LEU A 488 -15.23 -9.69 -19.89
N VAL A 489 -14.65 -9.93 -21.06
CA VAL A 489 -15.21 -9.48 -22.35
C VAL A 489 -16.61 -10.03 -22.54
N PHE A 490 -16.77 -11.36 -22.39
CA PHE A 490 -18.06 -12.04 -22.49
C PHE A 490 -19.11 -11.46 -21.52
N TRP A 491 -18.73 -11.23 -20.26
CA TRP A 491 -19.60 -10.65 -19.25
C TRP A 491 -20.01 -9.22 -19.62
N ALA A 492 -19.06 -8.34 -19.94
CA ALA A 492 -19.33 -6.95 -20.26
C ALA A 492 -20.29 -6.82 -21.47
N GLU A 493 -20.03 -7.58 -22.53
CA GLU A 493 -20.87 -7.57 -23.72
C GLU A 493 -22.23 -8.24 -23.49
N SER A 494 -22.33 -9.28 -22.63
CA SER A 494 -23.60 -9.89 -22.25
C SER A 494 -24.54 -8.94 -21.50
N LYS A 495 -23.96 -7.91 -20.83
CA LYS A 495 -24.71 -6.88 -20.14
C LYS A 495 -25.02 -5.66 -21.01
N GLY A 496 -24.60 -5.70 -22.29
CA GLY A 496 -24.79 -4.61 -23.23
C GLY A 496 -24.05 -3.33 -22.88
N LEU A 497 -22.95 -3.46 -22.11
CA LEU A 497 -22.16 -2.29 -21.71
C LEU A 497 -21.54 -1.61 -22.94
N ASP A 498 -21.43 -0.29 -22.91
CA ASP A 498 -20.68 0.47 -23.92
C ASP A 498 -19.18 0.26 -23.68
N VAL A 499 -18.58 -0.66 -24.48
CA VAL A 499 -17.22 -1.13 -24.29
C VAL A 499 -16.34 -0.97 -25.52
N THR A 500 -15.10 -0.53 -25.31
CA THR A 500 -14.02 -0.52 -26.31
C THR A 500 -12.78 -1.25 -25.78
N TYR A 501 -11.78 -1.46 -26.65
CA TYR A 501 -10.66 -2.36 -26.35
C TYR A 501 -9.34 -1.76 -26.77
N TRP A 502 -8.33 -1.86 -25.90
CA TRP A 502 -6.93 -1.54 -26.15
C TRP A 502 -6.01 -2.68 -25.74
N THR A 503 -4.77 -2.64 -26.23
CA THR A 503 -3.65 -3.49 -25.80
C THR A 503 -2.65 -2.69 -24.98
N ASN A 504 -1.66 -3.37 -24.38
CA ASN A 504 -0.51 -2.68 -23.77
C ASN A 504 0.25 -1.80 -24.79
N ASN A 505 0.35 -2.27 -26.04
CA ASN A 505 0.98 -1.50 -27.12
C ASN A 505 0.23 -0.19 -27.40
N ASP A 506 -1.13 -0.24 -27.39
CA ASP A 506 -1.97 0.96 -27.56
C ASP A 506 -1.84 1.90 -26.37
N LEU A 507 -1.78 1.38 -25.14
CA LEU A 507 -1.57 2.21 -23.95
C LEU A 507 -0.21 2.91 -24.00
N ASP A 508 0.84 2.24 -24.47
CA ASP A 508 2.16 2.89 -24.66
C ASP A 508 2.11 3.97 -25.74
N GLN A 509 1.44 3.68 -26.85
CA GLN A 509 1.41 4.56 -28.01
C GLN A 509 0.44 5.74 -27.84
N TYR A 510 -0.78 5.46 -27.39
CA TYR A 510 -1.90 6.41 -27.38
C TYR A 510 -2.40 6.77 -25.98
N GLY A 511 -1.68 6.36 -24.93
CA GLY A 511 -2.16 6.47 -23.55
C GLY A 511 -2.54 7.88 -23.09
N GLY A 512 -1.94 8.92 -23.67
CA GLY A 512 -2.33 10.31 -23.41
C GLY A 512 -3.78 10.64 -23.80
N GLN A 513 -4.39 9.84 -24.69
CA GLN A 513 -5.79 9.97 -25.11
C GLN A 513 -6.77 9.22 -24.22
N LEU A 514 -6.32 8.33 -23.35
CA LEU A 514 -7.20 7.51 -22.52
C LEU A 514 -8.34 8.30 -21.85
N PRO A 515 -8.11 9.52 -21.29
CA PRO A 515 -9.19 10.31 -20.70
C PRO A 515 -10.27 10.79 -21.68
N THR A 516 -9.98 10.83 -22.98
CA THR A 516 -10.94 11.20 -24.03
C THR A 516 -11.62 9.98 -24.66
N ARG A 517 -11.10 8.77 -24.41
CA ARG A 517 -11.57 7.53 -25.01
C ARG A 517 -12.44 6.70 -24.08
N ALA A 518 -12.22 6.77 -22.76
CA ALA A 518 -12.99 6.02 -21.79
C ALA A 518 -13.22 6.79 -20.50
N LYS A 519 -14.34 6.50 -19.83
CA LYS A 519 -14.63 6.97 -18.47
C LYS A 519 -14.07 6.03 -17.43
N THR A 520 -14.01 4.72 -17.75
CA THR A 520 -13.54 3.65 -16.85
C THR A 520 -12.64 2.69 -17.62
N LEU A 521 -11.54 2.28 -16.99
CA LEU A 521 -10.61 1.27 -17.52
C LEU A 521 -10.68 0.01 -16.66
N PHE A 522 -10.86 -1.15 -17.32
CA PHE A 522 -10.70 -2.47 -16.70
C PHE A 522 -9.37 -3.10 -17.12
N LEU A 523 -8.60 -3.54 -16.14
CA LEU A 523 -7.36 -4.29 -16.30
C LEU A 523 -7.64 -5.75 -15.90
N PRO A 524 -7.78 -6.69 -16.85
CA PRO A 524 -8.19 -8.05 -16.55
C PRO A 524 -7.02 -8.97 -16.22
N GLY A 525 -7.25 -9.91 -15.31
CA GLY A 525 -6.41 -11.08 -15.07
C GLY A 525 -4.99 -10.77 -14.67
N HIS A 526 -4.06 -10.77 -15.62
CA HIS A 526 -2.62 -10.65 -15.38
C HIS A 526 -2.00 -9.62 -16.32
N ASP A 527 -1.80 -8.40 -15.86
CA ASP A 527 -1.27 -7.29 -16.64
C ASP A 527 0.01 -6.73 -15.99
N GLU A 528 1.07 -7.53 -16.01
CA GLU A 528 2.28 -7.37 -15.20
C GLU A 528 3.30 -6.38 -15.80
N TYR A 529 3.45 -6.33 -17.14
CA TYR A 529 4.58 -5.72 -17.83
C TYR A 529 4.21 -4.34 -18.38
N TYR A 530 4.77 -3.29 -17.77
CA TYR A 530 4.49 -1.90 -18.11
C TYR A 530 5.75 -1.13 -18.48
N SER A 531 5.70 -0.39 -19.59
CA SER A 531 6.70 0.64 -19.90
C SER A 531 6.50 1.89 -19.05
N LEU A 532 7.50 2.79 -19.04
CA LEU A 532 7.37 4.08 -18.40
C LEU A 532 6.18 4.88 -18.96
N ARG A 533 5.97 4.84 -20.28
CA ARG A 533 4.87 5.54 -20.95
C ARG A 533 3.51 4.97 -20.54
N MET A 534 3.37 3.65 -20.51
CA MET A 534 2.13 2.98 -20.07
C MET A 534 1.77 3.36 -18.64
N ARG A 535 2.75 3.28 -17.73
CA ARG A 535 2.54 3.62 -16.33
C ARG A 535 2.20 5.11 -16.13
N ALA A 536 2.90 5.99 -16.85
CA ALA A 536 2.63 7.41 -16.84
C ALA A 536 1.23 7.72 -17.39
N ALA A 537 0.83 7.07 -18.49
CA ALA A 537 -0.50 7.22 -19.06
C ALA A 537 -1.61 6.80 -18.09
N LEU A 538 -1.44 5.67 -17.41
CA LEU A 538 -2.39 5.19 -16.40
C LEU A 538 -2.48 6.17 -15.21
N SER A 539 -1.35 6.62 -14.68
CA SER A 539 -1.28 7.60 -13.60
C SER A 539 -1.99 8.91 -13.97
N GLN A 540 -1.73 9.42 -15.18
CA GLN A 540 -2.36 10.65 -15.69
C GLN A 540 -3.85 10.47 -15.98
N ALA A 541 -4.27 9.31 -16.46
CA ALA A 541 -5.68 9.01 -16.68
C ALA A 541 -6.44 9.09 -15.35
N ILE A 542 -5.91 8.48 -14.28
CA ILE A 542 -6.46 8.59 -12.93
C ILE A 542 -6.47 10.07 -12.47
N ALA A 543 -5.38 10.80 -12.66
CA ALA A 543 -5.29 12.22 -12.31
C ALA A 543 -6.26 13.10 -13.09
N ARG A 544 -6.75 12.65 -14.26
CA ARG A 544 -7.75 13.33 -15.11
C ARG A 544 -9.16 12.75 -14.98
N GLY A 545 -9.42 11.93 -13.96
CA GLY A 545 -10.76 11.46 -13.61
C GLY A 545 -11.18 10.14 -14.26
N VAL A 546 -10.28 9.40 -14.92
CA VAL A 546 -10.58 8.04 -15.42
C VAL A 546 -10.58 7.07 -14.26
N ASN A 547 -11.70 6.37 -14.07
CA ASN A 547 -11.83 5.33 -13.06
C ASN A 547 -11.08 4.05 -13.48
N VAL A 548 -10.57 3.29 -12.52
CA VAL A 548 -9.82 2.05 -12.82
C VAL A 548 -10.31 0.90 -11.94
N ALA A 549 -10.64 -0.23 -12.56
CA ALA A 549 -10.80 -1.50 -11.86
C ALA A 549 -9.74 -2.49 -12.37
N ASN A 550 -8.76 -2.77 -11.53
CA ASN A 550 -7.85 -3.89 -11.72
C ASN A 550 -8.55 -5.17 -11.27
N LEU A 551 -9.12 -5.93 -12.21
CA LEU A 551 -9.74 -7.24 -11.98
C LEU A 551 -8.71 -8.36 -12.18
N GLY A 552 -7.56 -8.17 -11.57
CA GLY A 552 -6.38 -9.00 -11.63
C GLY A 552 -5.49 -8.81 -10.42
N ALA A 553 -4.25 -9.27 -10.53
CA ALA A 553 -3.19 -9.07 -9.56
C ALA A 553 -1.85 -8.92 -10.28
N ASN A 554 -0.79 -8.54 -9.54
CA ASN A 554 0.55 -8.36 -10.08
C ASN A 554 0.58 -7.35 -11.26
N THR A 555 -0.33 -6.38 -11.25
CA THR A 555 -0.51 -5.43 -12.34
C THR A 555 0.50 -4.30 -12.25
N ALA A 556 1.08 -3.89 -13.39
CA ALA A 556 2.09 -2.84 -13.50
C ALA A 556 3.32 -3.07 -12.58
N TYR A 557 3.74 -4.33 -12.43
CA TYR A 557 4.79 -4.75 -11.51
C TYR A 557 6.18 -4.77 -12.16
N ARG A 558 6.29 -5.20 -13.44
CA ARG A 558 7.55 -5.28 -14.18
C ARG A 558 7.76 -4.06 -15.08
N LEU A 559 8.98 -3.52 -15.07
CA LEU A 559 9.42 -2.46 -15.96
C LEU A 559 9.95 -3.04 -17.26
N ILE A 560 9.42 -2.59 -18.39
CA ILE A 560 9.89 -2.91 -19.74
C ILE A 560 10.18 -1.64 -20.54
N THR A 561 10.94 -1.79 -21.63
CA THR A 561 11.20 -0.71 -22.61
C THR A 561 10.99 -1.25 -24.00
N PHE A 562 10.06 -0.68 -24.75
CA PHE A 562 9.90 -1.00 -26.17
C PHE A 562 11.16 -0.59 -26.93
N THR A 563 11.61 -1.43 -27.87
CA THR A 563 12.88 -1.25 -28.58
C THR A 563 12.82 -0.10 -29.60
N ASP A 564 11.64 0.18 -30.14
CA ASP A 564 11.38 1.19 -31.15
C ASP A 564 9.89 1.57 -31.23
N ASP A 565 9.57 2.46 -32.13
CA ASP A 565 8.20 2.97 -32.35
C ASP A 565 7.24 1.95 -32.95
N THR A 566 7.71 0.84 -33.48
CA THR A 566 6.85 -0.26 -33.97
C THR A 566 6.27 -1.08 -32.83
N ARG A 567 6.88 -1.02 -31.63
CA ARG A 567 6.50 -1.81 -30.44
C ARG A 567 6.41 -3.31 -30.69
N ARG A 568 7.20 -3.79 -31.65
CA ARG A 568 7.24 -5.24 -31.96
C ARG A 568 8.12 -6.04 -31.00
N ALA A 569 9.03 -5.36 -30.28
CA ALA A 569 9.87 -5.99 -29.27
C ALA A 569 10.05 -5.07 -28.08
N TRP A 570 10.36 -5.65 -26.93
CA TRP A 570 10.67 -4.93 -25.73
C TRP A 570 11.78 -5.61 -24.92
N ASP A 571 12.54 -4.78 -24.21
CA ASP A 571 13.62 -5.16 -23.33
C ASP A 571 13.16 -5.19 -21.88
N ILE A 572 13.76 -6.11 -21.11
CA ILE A 572 13.64 -6.14 -19.67
C ILE A 572 15.04 -6.35 -19.09
N ASP A 573 15.49 -5.46 -18.24
CA ASP A 573 16.80 -5.58 -17.61
C ASP A 573 16.71 -6.54 -16.43
N ARG A 574 17.30 -7.73 -16.63
CA ARG A 574 17.34 -8.81 -15.63
C ARG A 574 18.69 -8.94 -14.94
N TYR A 575 19.74 -8.30 -15.46
CA TYR A 575 21.11 -8.71 -15.18
C TYR A 575 21.96 -7.72 -14.39
N THR A 576 21.56 -6.45 -14.25
CA THR A 576 22.43 -5.45 -13.60
C THR A 576 22.48 -5.59 -12.08
N ASP A 577 21.41 -6.04 -11.43
CA ASP A 577 21.33 -6.19 -9.96
C ASP A 577 20.59 -7.46 -9.51
N GLY A 578 20.61 -8.50 -10.33
CA GLY A 578 19.86 -9.73 -10.05
C GLY A 578 18.36 -9.61 -10.40
N TYR A 579 17.60 -10.60 -10.00
CA TYR A 579 16.20 -10.82 -10.39
C TYR A 579 15.23 -9.64 -10.13
N ASN A 580 15.60 -8.72 -9.26
CA ASN A 580 14.73 -7.66 -8.78
C ASN A 580 14.86 -6.33 -9.54
N SER A 581 15.92 -6.10 -10.32
CA SER A 581 16.15 -4.84 -11.04
C SER A 581 15.06 -4.51 -12.06
N THR A 582 14.27 -5.49 -12.48
CA THR A 582 13.19 -5.37 -13.45
C THR A 582 11.86 -4.99 -12.85
N THR A 583 11.72 -4.84 -11.54
CA THR A 583 10.45 -4.47 -10.93
C THR A 583 10.35 -2.96 -10.73
N TRP A 584 9.16 -2.41 -10.86
CA TRP A 584 8.90 -1.00 -10.58
C TRP A 584 9.26 -0.64 -9.14
N ARG A 585 8.93 -1.48 -8.17
CA ARG A 585 9.30 -1.27 -6.76
C ARG A 585 10.81 -1.18 -6.56
N TYR A 586 11.59 -1.84 -7.39
CA TYR A 586 13.05 -1.77 -7.34
C TYR A 586 13.64 -0.45 -7.83
N GLN A 587 12.87 0.30 -8.62
CA GLN A 587 13.22 1.69 -8.97
C GLN A 587 13.00 2.64 -7.78
N GLY A 588 12.37 2.16 -6.72
CA GLY A 588 12.03 2.86 -5.49
C GLY A 588 10.61 2.58 -5.05
N ASP A 589 10.33 2.62 -3.75
CA ASP A 589 8.99 2.35 -3.18
C ASP A 589 7.89 3.26 -3.74
N ALA A 590 8.26 4.48 -4.19
CA ALA A 590 7.37 5.41 -4.88
C ALA A 590 6.81 4.86 -6.20
N TYR A 591 7.52 3.90 -6.82
CA TYR A 591 7.15 3.26 -8.08
C TYR A 591 6.47 1.90 -7.90
N ALA A 592 6.21 1.44 -6.68
CA ALA A 592 5.45 0.23 -6.44
C ALA A 592 4.03 0.32 -7.04
N SER A 593 3.36 -0.81 -7.25
CA SER A 593 1.99 -0.81 -7.77
C SER A 593 0.98 -0.28 -6.76
N GLN A 594 1.22 -0.42 -5.46
CA GLN A 594 0.31 0.03 -4.40
C GLN A 594 -0.03 1.52 -4.44
N PRO A 595 0.91 2.47 -4.61
CA PRO A 595 0.56 3.89 -4.78
C PRO A 595 -0.36 4.17 -5.97
N LEU A 596 -0.27 3.36 -7.02
CA LEU A 596 -1.06 3.51 -8.25
C LEU A 596 -2.41 2.80 -8.17
N LEU A 597 -2.43 1.55 -7.68
CA LEU A 597 -3.60 0.66 -7.75
C LEU A 597 -4.18 0.25 -6.38
N GLY A 598 -3.51 0.59 -5.26
CA GLY A 598 -4.00 0.32 -3.91
C GLY A 598 -3.46 -0.95 -3.26
N ALA A 599 -2.79 -1.83 -4.00
CA ALA A 599 -2.11 -3.02 -3.48
C ALA A 599 -0.93 -3.39 -4.39
N ASP A 600 -0.03 -4.25 -3.93
CA ASP A 600 1.14 -4.71 -4.67
C ASP A 600 1.33 -6.22 -4.47
N TYR A 601 1.97 -6.85 -5.44
CA TYR A 601 2.22 -8.27 -5.53
C TYR A 601 2.87 -8.87 -4.28
N ILE A 602 2.46 -10.09 -3.93
CA ILE A 602 3.08 -10.86 -2.84
C ILE A 602 3.68 -12.18 -3.33
N CYS A 603 2.88 -13.05 -3.98
CA CYS A 603 3.38 -14.32 -4.51
C CYS A 603 2.34 -15.03 -5.40
N PRO A 604 2.77 -16.03 -6.21
CA PRO A 604 1.86 -16.95 -6.85
C PRO A 604 1.23 -17.89 -5.81
N VAL A 605 -0.08 -18.20 -5.99
CA VAL A 605 -0.85 -19.05 -5.06
C VAL A 605 -1.44 -20.28 -5.75
N LEU A 606 -1.69 -21.33 -4.96
CA LEU A 606 -2.18 -22.61 -5.47
C LEU A 606 -3.71 -22.66 -5.72
N GLY A 607 -4.43 -21.67 -5.21
CA GLY A 607 -5.88 -21.62 -5.24
C GLY A 607 -6.50 -21.94 -3.89
N ASN A 608 -7.15 -20.92 -3.32
CA ASN A 608 -7.80 -20.98 -2.02
C ASN A 608 -9.22 -20.42 -2.14
N THR A 609 -10.04 -20.67 -1.13
CA THR A 609 -11.43 -20.24 -1.08
C THR A 609 -11.52 -18.81 -0.57
N LEU A 610 -12.26 -17.94 -1.29
CA LEU A 610 -12.74 -16.69 -0.73
C LEU A 610 -14.10 -16.93 -0.07
N THR A 611 -14.27 -16.49 1.17
CA THR A 611 -15.56 -16.44 1.86
C THR A 611 -16.10 -15.02 1.75
N THR A 612 -17.31 -14.87 1.21
CA THR A 612 -17.95 -13.55 1.09
C THR A 612 -18.33 -13.01 2.46
N GLY A 613 -18.17 -11.71 2.64
CA GLY A 613 -18.55 -11.00 3.85
C GLY A 613 -19.82 -10.17 3.66
N THR A 614 -19.86 -9.06 4.37
CA THR A 614 -20.85 -7.98 4.21
C THR A 614 -20.17 -6.77 3.56
N GLY A 615 -20.96 -5.88 2.98
CA GLY A 615 -20.48 -4.65 2.34
C GLY A 615 -20.81 -4.61 0.86
N TRP A 616 -20.78 -3.42 0.28
CA TRP A 616 -21.28 -3.10 -1.06
C TRP A 616 -20.76 -4.04 -2.16
N ILE A 617 -19.51 -4.52 -2.06
CA ILE A 617 -18.91 -5.41 -3.06
C ILE A 617 -19.63 -6.75 -3.15
N PHE A 618 -20.28 -7.19 -2.06
CA PHE A 618 -21.04 -8.44 -1.96
C PHE A 618 -22.55 -8.24 -2.00
N ASP A 619 -23.04 -7.02 -2.29
CA ASP A 619 -24.49 -6.78 -2.38
C ASP A 619 -25.13 -7.77 -3.40
N GLY A 620 -26.21 -8.43 -2.99
CA GLY A 620 -26.84 -9.50 -3.77
C GLY A 620 -26.18 -10.88 -3.69
N VAL A 621 -25.09 -11.03 -2.93
CA VAL A 621 -24.45 -12.31 -2.60
C VAL A 621 -24.58 -12.59 -1.10
N ALA A 622 -25.06 -13.77 -0.72
CA ALA A 622 -25.22 -14.11 0.66
C ALA A 622 -23.86 -14.10 1.39
N SER A 623 -23.83 -13.51 2.59
CA SER A 623 -22.63 -13.54 3.46
C SER A 623 -22.32 -14.99 3.84
N GLY A 624 -21.03 -15.37 3.85
CA GLY A 624 -20.56 -16.72 4.10
C GLY A 624 -20.57 -17.62 2.86
N THR A 625 -20.97 -17.12 1.66
CA THR A 625 -20.84 -17.89 0.42
C THR A 625 -19.37 -18.23 0.18
N GLN A 626 -19.10 -19.51 -0.05
CA GLN A 626 -17.77 -20.00 -0.37
C GLN A 626 -17.53 -19.93 -1.88
N LEU A 627 -16.42 -19.37 -2.30
CA LEU A 627 -15.94 -19.32 -3.67
C LEU A 627 -14.64 -20.12 -3.79
N PRO A 628 -14.72 -21.46 -3.91
CA PRO A 628 -13.54 -22.32 -3.96
C PRO A 628 -12.68 -22.00 -5.17
N GLY A 629 -11.38 -21.74 -4.94
CA GLY A 629 -10.44 -21.42 -6.02
C GLY A 629 -10.47 -19.97 -6.49
N PHE A 630 -11.19 -19.07 -5.87
CA PHE A 630 -11.21 -17.67 -6.28
C PHE A 630 -9.91 -16.93 -5.94
N ILE A 631 -9.20 -17.33 -4.89
CA ILE A 631 -7.86 -16.80 -4.58
C ILE A 631 -6.84 -17.65 -5.33
N ALA A 632 -6.51 -17.28 -6.56
CA ALA A 632 -5.72 -18.13 -7.45
C ALA A 632 -4.85 -17.34 -8.45
N GLY A 633 -3.86 -18.04 -8.99
CA GLY A 633 -2.84 -17.44 -9.87
C GLY A 633 -1.84 -16.67 -9.06
N GLU A 634 -2.03 -15.38 -8.92
CA GLU A 634 -1.23 -14.47 -8.09
C GLU A 634 -2.13 -13.58 -7.26
N VAL A 635 -1.59 -13.02 -6.19
CA VAL A 635 -2.35 -12.17 -5.27
C VAL A 635 -1.59 -10.91 -4.89
N ASP A 636 -2.36 -9.84 -4.66
CA ASP A 636 -1.85 -8.57 -4.16
C ASP A 636 -2.22 -8.35 -2.70
N TYR A 637 -1.37 -7.58 -2.02
CA TYR A 637 -1.45 -7.28 -0.60
C TYR A 637 -1.18 -5.79 -0.35
N VAL A 638 -1.75 -5.24 0.70
CA VAL A 638 -1.43 -3.88 1.17
C VAL A 638 -0.20 -3.94 2.06
N TRP A 639 0.94 -3.63 1.49
CA TRP A 639 2.21 -3.61 2.20
C TRP A 639 2.25 -2.41 3.16
N PRO A 640 2.58 -2.63 4.45
CA PRO A 640 2.60 -1.55 5.44
C PRO A 640 3.75 -0.56 5.25
N ASP A 641 4.77 -0.94 4.49
CA ASP A 641 5.95 -0.17 4.14
C ASP A 641 5.80 0.65 2.85
N LEU A 642 4.70 0.48 2.12
CA LEU A 642 4.40 1.25 0.92
C LEU A 642 3.36 2.35 1.19
N TYR A 643 3.40 3.39 0.35
CA TYR A 643 2.44 4.49 0.42
C TYR A 643 1.00 3.97 0.30
N LYS A 644 0.16 4.41 1.22
CA LYS A 644 -1.27 4.15 1.23
C LYS A 644 -2.01 5.43 0.84
N ASN A 645 -2.84 5.34 -0.20
CA ASN A 645 -3.60 6.49 -0.68
C ASN A 645 -4.56 7.02 0.42
N PRO A 646 -4.79 8.34 0.51
CA PRO A 646 -5.79 8.89 1.40
C PRO A 646 -7.17 8.24 1.19
N GLY A 647 -7.83 7.82 2.27
CA GLY A 647 -9.13 7.15 2.19
C GLY A 647 -9.12 5.73 1.62
N GLN A 648 -7.94 5.16 1.36
CA GLN A 648 -7.84 3.78 0.90
C GLN A 648 -8.37 2.81 1.95
N THR A 649 -9.23 1.89 1.53
CA THR A 649 -9.85 0.86 2.37
C THR A 649 -9.67 -0.53 1.75
N THR A 650 -9.59 -1.55 2.60
CA THR A 650 -9.74 -2.95 2.20
C THR A 650 -11.21 -3.32 2.31
N VAL A 651 -11.86 -3.62 1.18
CA VAL A 651 -13.31 -3.92 1.10
C VAL A 651 -13.59 -5.42 1.18
N ALA A 652 -12.60 -6.24 0.88
CA ALA A 652 -12.63 -7.68 1.09
C ALA A 652 -11.22 -8.22 1.27
N SER A 653 -11.07 -9.32 1.98
CA SER A 653 -9.79 -9.98 2.18
C SER A 653 -9.94 -11.50 2.26
N GLY A 654 -8.86 -12.18 1.93
CA GLY A 654 -8.73 -13.61 2.06
C GLY A 654 -7.27 -14.00 2.27
N THR A 655 -7.01 -15.29 2.36
CA THR A 655 -5.64 -15.79 2.51
C THR A 655 -5.42 -16.96 1.55
N GLY A 656 -4.42 -16.81 0.68
CA GLY A 656 -3.88 -17.87 -0.14
C GLY A 656 -2.68 -18.54 0.52
N THR A 657 -2.08 -19.48 -0.21
CA THR A 657 -0.82 -20.13 0.19
C THR A 657 0.19 -19.92 -0.95
N CYS A 658 1.31 -19.27 -0.64
CA CYS A 658 2.39 -19.07 -1.62
C CYS A 658 2.91 -20.40 -2.15
N ARG A 659 2.96 -20.53 -3.46
CA ARG A 659 3.37 -21.77 -4.16
C ARG A 659 4.83 -22.12 -3.86
N SER A 660 5.70 -21.13 -3.75
CA SER A 660 7.15 -21.34 -3.63
C SER A 660 7.59 -21.85 -2.26
N ASN A 661 6.91 -21.45 -1.17
CA ASN A 661 7.40 -21.68 0.19
C ASN A 661 6.30 -22.09 1.20
N GLY A 662 5.05 -22.25 0.76
CA GLY A 662 3.94 -22.66 1.60
C GLY A 662 3.48 -21.63 2.64
N ARG A 663 4.00 -20.39 2.60
CA ARG A 663 3.62 -19.34 3.54
C ARG A 663 2.23 -18.79 3.22
N ALA A 664 1.55 -18.29 4.24
CA ALA A 664 0.29 -17.56 4.07
C ALA A 664 0.51 -16.32 3.18
N ALA A 665 -0.37 -16.16 2.22
CA ALA A 665 -0.42 -15.03 1.29
C ALA A 665 -1.73 -14.26 1.52
N PRO A 666 -1.77 -13.24 2.38
CA PRO A 666 -2.95 -12.41 2.53
C PRO A 666 -3.25 -11.69 1.23
N MET A 667 -4.53 -11.70 0.82
CA MET A 667 -5.06 -11.01 -0.35
C MET A 667 -5.97 -9.88 0.11
N HIS A 668 -5.78 -8.68 -0.43
CA HIS A 668 -6.57 -7.51 -0.05
C HIS A 668 -7.23 -6.87 -1.29
N ILE A 669 -8.55 -7.00 -1.43
CA ILE A 669 -9.30 -6.22 -2.41
C ILE A 669 -9.46 -4.81 -1.85
N THR A 670 -8.92 -3.81 -2.55
CA THR A 670 -8.81 -2.45 -2.04
C THR A 670 -9.49 -1.43 -2.93
N THR A 671 -9.89 -0.32 -2.33
CA THR A 671 -10.43 0.84 -3.04
C THR A 671 -9.87 2.13 -2.49
N TYR A 672 -9.73 3.13 -3.37
CA TYR A 672 -9.51 4.53 -2.97
C TYR A 672 -10.15 5.47 -3.99
N THR A 673 -10.30 6.74 -3.60
CA THR A 673 -10.70 7.82 -4.52
C THR A 673 -9.53 8.79 -4.65
N ALA A 674 -9.06 8.97 -5.88
CA ALA A 674 -7.98 9.91 -6.19
C ALA A 674 -8.44 11.38 -5.99
N PRO A 675 -7.51 12.35 -5.84
CA PRO A 675 -7.86 13.77 -5.75
C PRO A 675 -8.69 14.31 -6.93
N SER A 676 -8.58 13.70 -8.10
CA SER A 676 -9.40 13.98 -9.29
C SER A 676 -10.87 13.55 -9.19
N GLY A 677 -11.22 12.77 -8.15
CA GLY A 677 -12.50 12.09 -8.02
C GLY A 677 -12.54 10.70 -8.69
N ALA A 678 -11.50 10.30 -9.42
CA ALA A 678 -11.41 8.95 -9.99
C ALA A 678 -11.43 7.88 -8.90
N ARG A 679 -12.24 6.85 -9.09
CA ARG A 679 -12.28 5.68 -8.20
C ARG A 679 -11.35 4.59 -8.73
N VAL A 680 -10.55 4.04 -7.84
CA VAL A 680 -9.62 2.95 -8.16
C VAL A 680 -9.92 1.76 -7.27
N LEU A 681 -10.03 0.58 -7.89
CA LEU A 681 -10.19 -0.70 -7.21
C LEU A 681 -9.07 -1.64 -7.64
N ASN A 682 -8.47 -2.36 -6.69
CA ASN A 682 -7.61 -3.51 -6.95
C ASN A 682 -8.31 -4.80 -6.49
N GLY A 683 -8.56 -5.71 -7.43
CA GLY A 683 -9.23 -7.00 -7.22
C GLY A 683 -8.32 -8.09 -6.66
N SER A 684 -7.01 -7.95 -6.79
CA SER A 684 -5.98 -8.73 -6.08
C SER A 684 -5.96 -10.24 -6.33
N THR A 685 -6.57 -10.73 -7.42
CA THR A 685 -6.54 -12.15 -7.83
C THR A 685 -6.78 -12.28 -9.33
N PHE A 686 -6.25 -13.33 -9.97
CA PHE A 686 -6.47 -13.61 -11.41
C PHE A 686 -7.87 -14.14 -11.73
N ALA A 687 -8.62 -14.59 -10.75
CA ALA A 687 -9.74 -15.52 -10.97
C ALA A 687 -11.00 -14.91 -11.60
N TYR A 688 -11.15 -13.59 -11.66
CA TYR A 688 -12.38 -12.96 -12.12
C TYR A 688 -12.84 -13.47 -13.50
N GLY A 689 -11.97 -13.36 -14.53
CA GLY A 689 -12.32 -13.74 -15.89
C GLY A 689 -12.70 -15.22 -16.02
N CYS A 690 -11.93 -16.11 -15.41
CA CYS A 690 -12.18 -17.54 -15.53
C CYS A 690 -13.46 -18.00 -14.80
N PHE A 691 -13.82 -17.33 -13.68
CA PHE A 691 -15.07 -17.61 -12.96
C PHE A 691 -16.29 -17.19 -13.79
N LEU A 692 -16.23 -16.05 -14.49
CA LEU A 692 -17.36 -15.55 -15.28
C LEU A 692 -17.80 -16.52 -16.41
N VAL A 693 -16.92 -17.35 -16.91
CA VAL A 693 -17.21 -18.38 -17.92
C VAL A 693 -17.12 -19.82 -17.39
N GLY A 694 -16.88 -20.00 -16.08
CA GLY A 694 -16.82 -21.32 -15.43
C GLY A 694 -15.62 -22.16 -15.84
N ARG A 695 -14.51 -21.53 -16.29
CA ARG A 695 -13.38 -22.23 -16.90
C ARG A 695 -12.05 -21.61 -16.49
N CYS A 696 -11.51 -22.08 -15.38
CA CYS A 696 -10.19 -21.67 -14.92
C CYS A 696 -9.06 -22.53 -15.52
N PRO A 697 -7.81 -22.03 -15.53
CA PRO A 697 -6.65 -22.75 -16.06
C PRO A 697 -6.53 -24.17 -15.54
N SER A 698 -6.16 -25.12 -16.41
CA SER A 698 -6.15 -26.56 -16.07
C SER A 698 -5.09 -26.95 -15.04
N ASN A 699 -4.05 -26.15 -14.88
CA ASN A 699 -2.97 -26.37 -13.92
C ASN A 699 -3.17 -25.65 -12.57
N TRP A 700 -4.30 -24.95 -12.40
CA TRP A 700 -4.70 -24.52 -11.06
C TRP A 700 -5.31 -25.70 -10.33
N THR A 701 -4.91 -25.91 -9.09
CA THR A 701 -5.39 -27.01 -8.24
C THR A 701 -6.77 -26.68 -7.66
N VAL A 702 -7.68 -26.19 -8.52
CA VAL A 702 -9.00 -25.72 -8.10
C VAL A 702 -10.10 -26.39 -8.92
N PRO A 703 -11.26 -26.66 -8.33
CA PRO A 703 -12.41 -27.13 -9.08
C PRO A 703 -12.86 -26.07 -10.09
N SER A 704 -13.52 -26.51 -11.16
CA SER A 704 -14.22 -25.57 -12.04
C SER A 704 -15.29 -24.84 -11.25
N PRO A 705 -15.43 -23.51 -11.39
CA PRO A 705 -16.49 -22.77 -10.74
C PRO A 705 -17.87 -23.34 -11.13
N ASP A 706 -18.68 -23.66 -10.13
CA ASP A 706 -20.07 -24.06 -10.35
C ASP A 706 -20.97 -22.87 -10.73
N ALA A 707 -22.20 -23.12 -11.09
CA ALA A 707 -23.14 -22.07 -11.52
C ALA A 707 -23.40 -21.03 -10.40
N ALA A 708 -23.39 -21.45 -9.13
CA ALA A 708 -23.60 -20.57 -8.00
C ALA A 708 -22.40 -19.62 -7.83
N SER A 709 -21.18 -20.17 -7.88
CA SER A 709 -19.93 -19.39 -7.85
C SER A 709 -19.80 -18.42 -9.03
N GLN A 710 -20.16 -18.85 -10.24
CA GLN A 710 -20.21 -18.00 -11.44
C GLN A 710 -21.17 -16.82 -11.25
N LYS A 711 -22.39 -17.10 -10.76
CA LYS A 711 -23.39 -16.08 -10.47
C LYS A 711 -22.90 -15.09 -9.40
N ALA A 712 -22.33 -15.59 -8.31
CA ALA A 712 -21.80 -14.74 -7.25
C ALA A 712 -20.69 -13.80 -7.76
N VAL A 713 -19.73 -14.34 -8.54
CA VAL A 713 -18.65 -13.51 -9.11
C VAL A 713 -19.19 -12.53 -10.16
N ALA A 714 -20.17 -12.92 -10.99
CA ALA A 714 -20.80 -11.99 -11.93
C ALA A 714 -21.51 -10.82 -11.20
N THR A 715 -22.14 -11.09 -10.05
CA THR A 715 -22.73 -10.07 -9.18
C THR A 715 -21.66 -9.16 -8.59
N ILE A 716 -20.57 -9.74 -8.06
CA ILE A 716 -19.43 -8.97 -7.52
C ILE A 716 -18.83 -8.05 -8.58
N VAL A 717 -18.58 -8.55 -9.79
CA VAL A 717 -18.07 -7.73 -10.91
C VAL A 717 -19.06 -6.63 -11.30
N GLY A 718 -20.36 -6.91 -11.25
CA GLY A 718 -21.42 -5.90 -11.43
C GLY A 718 -21.36 -4.79 -10.40
N ASN A 719 -21.25 -5.15 -9.12
CA ASN A 719 -21.11 -4.19 -8.04
C ASN A 719 -19.84 -3.34 -8.18
N ILE A 720 -18.73 -3.98 -8.57
CA ILE A 720 -17.46 -3.27 -8.85
C ILE A 720 -17.65 -2.28 -10.00
N ALA A 721 -18.26 -2.69 -11.12
CA ALA A 721 -18.48 -1.84 -12.28
C ALA A 721 -19.34 -0.61 -11.93
N GLN A 722 -20.44 -0.80 -11.20
CA GLN A 722 -21.29 0.29 -10.74
C GLN A 722 -20.57 1.24 -9.78
N TRP A 723 -19.84 0.68 -8.80
CA TRP A 723 -19.11 1.49 -7.84
C TRP A 723 -17.99 2.28 -8.53
N VAL A 724 -17.12 1.63 -9.30
CA VAL A 724 -15.96 2.29 -9.91
C VAL A 724 -16.37 3.34 -10.91
N SER A 725 -17.42 3.08 -11.71
CA SER A 725 -17.93 4.03 -12.71
C SER A 725 -18.75 5.19 -12.14
N GLN A 726 -18.94 5.23 -10.83
CA GLN A 726 -19.77 6.24 -10.15
C GLN A 726 -21.23 6.24 -10.67
N GLY A 727 -21.72 5.06 -11.08
CA GLY A 727 -23.08 4.87 -11.60
C GLY A 727 -23.27 5.23 -13.09
N THR A 728 -22.21 5.60 -13.81
CA THR A 728 -22.31 5.77 -15.29
C THR A 728 -22.49 4.43 -16.02
N ILE A 729 -21.94 3.34 -15.46
CA ILE A 729 -22.22 1.98 -15.91
C ILE A 729 -23.38 1.42 -15.08
N THR A 730 -24.51 1.20 -15.70
CA THR A 730 -25.67 0.51 -15.11
C THR A 730 -25.64 -0.94 -15.56
N VAL A 731 -25.38 -1.85 -14.62
CA VAL A 731 -25.46 -3.29 -14.90
C VAL A 731 -26.91 -3.73 -14.73
N PRO A 732 -27.57 -4.29 -15.76
CA PRO A 732 -28.94 -4.78 -15.63
C PRO A 732 -29.07 -5.77 -14.48
N ALA A 733 -30.16 -5.67 -13.72
CA ALA A 733 -30.44 -6.52 -12.56
C ALA A 733 -30.72 -8.00 -12.90
N ASP A 734 -30.40 -8.44 -14.10
CA ASP A 734 -30.51 -9.86 -14.47
C ASP A 734 -29.56 -10.69 -13.63
N THR A 735 -30.14 -11.46 -12.73
CA THR A 735 -29.46 -12.32 -11.77
C THR A 735 -28.93 -13.63 -12.40
N THR A 736 -29.17 -13.87 -13.69
CA THR A 736 -28.63 -15.02 -14.39
C THR A 736 -27.21 -14.70 -14.88
N ALA A 737 -26.21 -15.49 -14.44
CA ALA A 737 -24.90 -15.44 -15.08
C ALA A 737 -25.07 -15.77 -16.57
N ALA A 738 -24.55 -14.91 -17.44
CA ALA A 738 -24.48 -15.22 -18.85
C ALA A 738 -23.69 -16.52 -19.02
N LYS A 739 -24.30 -17.51 -19.65
CA LYS A 739 -23.68 -18.82 -19.79
C LYS A 739 -23.03 -18.95 -21.18
N LEU A 740 -21.75 -19.27 -21.21
CA LEU A 740 -21.08 -19.68 -22.42
C LEU A 740 -21.62 -21.05 -22.81
N ARG A 741 -22.24 -21.15 -24.02
CA ARG A 741 -22.97 -22.33 -24.48
C ARG A 741 -22.10 -23.31 -25.28
N VAL A 742 -20.85 -22.96 -25.53
CA VAL A 742 -19.89 -23.81 -26.26
C VAL A 742 -18.85 -24.39 -25.28
N ALA A 743 -18.43 -25.62 -25.54
CA ALA A 743 -17.42 -26.30 -24.75
C ALA A 743 -16.02 -25.87 -25.21
N VAL A 744 -15.38 -25.02 -24.45
CA VAL A 744 -14.01 -24.57 -24.73
C VAL A 744 -13.03 -25.37 -23.86
N PRO A 745 -11.95 -25.93 -24.45
CA PRO A 745 -10.93 -26.63 -23.70
C PRO A 745 -10.30 -25.73 -22.62
N LYS A 746 -9.94 -26.33 -21.49
CA LYS A 746 -9.12 -25.67 -20.48
C LYS A 746 -7.66 -25.70 -20.91
N HIS A 747 -7.01 -24.55 -20.85
CA HIS A 747 -5.59 -24.43 -21.13
C HIS A 747 -4.81 -24.23 -19.84
N PRO A 748 -3.58 -24.78 -19.73
CA PRO A 748 -2.71 -24.43 -18.63
C PRO A 748 -2.27 -22.98 -18.77
N LEU A 749 -2.16 -22.29 -17.64
CA LEU A 749 -1.54 -20.97 -17.56
C LEU A 749 -0.08 -21.15 -17.14
N GLN A 750 0.84 -20.67 -17.93
CA GLN A 750 2.21 -20.57 -17.48
C GLN A 750 2.31 -19.45 -16.45
N THR A 751 2.73 -19.80 -15.26
CA THR A 751 3.01 -18.87 -14.17
C THR A 751 4.48 -18.96 -13.79
N ASN A 752 5.03 -17.89 -13.24
CA ASN A 752 6.38 -17.90 -12.72
C ASN A 752 6.51 -19.01 -11.67
N THR A 753 7.33 -20.03 -11.96
CA THR A 753 7.61 -21.14 -11.04
C THR A 753 8.91 -20.94 -10.27
N GLN A 754 9.63 -19.83 -10.51
CA GLN A 754 10.86 -19.52 -9.75
C GLN A 754 10.52 -18.75 -8.47
N PRO A 755 11.25 -19.06 -7.36
CA PRO A 755 11.04 -18.51 -6.03
C PRO A 755 11.32 -17.02 -5.92
#